data_bd201cac65c7935ce467c4a67b98deaa
#
_entry.id   bd201cac65c7935ce467c4a67b98deaa
#
_cell.length_a   1.000
_cell.length_b   1.000
_cell.length_c   1.000
_cell.angle_alpha   90.00
_cell.angle_beta   90.00
_cell.angle_gamma   90.00
#
_symmetry.space_group_name_H-M   'P 1'
#
loop_
_entity.id
_entity.type
_entity.pdbx_description
1 polymer ?
#
loop_
_entity_poly.entity_id
_entity_poly.type
_entity_poly.pdbx_seq_one_letter_code
_entity_poly.pdbx_strand_id
1 'polypeptide(L)'
;MIIQPGRNTIFYILTLVAMPILFSSCFFMEAKVKKYPKDLPFVYANKFNIKTDSLTKSQKADLRSRVTDQLDDSMLVKVLDRAIFRRVIKSPPVFDTNALNQSVKNIKVLMNNLGYFRSEVNASYKIDSSKNLTEKGEYRVTSTFNVDTKKNTLIDSLNFIFPSFELQQVVINNLHNVILKRGEPFTVEKVSSEINRLLADFRNNGFFKITRNDIYADVDTVNKALFNPDLSDFERIILLARSKSKRPTINVMMRLRPQNDSSKLVRYYVGNITVFPDFNFLNSLTNSQKTKYPKDSSVIIKYNADKYHTSFITNNIFLKKGDLYREDNYIRTLNNLNQLGAWQVVNVLPSVDSLPTDSVPKVDFTLFLTPVKKYSFSANIESSLSTNVTAATGNGNILGFLGNLSLTNRNVGKEGIRITHSVRSGVEYNLSQNGAQNSRELGYSSNLSIPKFMPPFKFLLPKKPITKSSTINANISSLNRIGFFNLASFNLGFGYEWKRKINSTGFWRPLSIDYSNLYNASDSFNKAREDNVFLKNSFQTSLVIGQSFGYALQLTGKKHPDRITTFKVNLEESGLIFGTIKKAVNKVGFLKNLREFVKGDVEVKHFINFKKSTLVFRVFTGIGTPVRGDSGIPFFKQYFAGGPNSMRAWPIRTLGQGGAKFPDYKPGASRFNDRVGDIQIEANVEYRYDITQLFNNVIALKGALFMDAGNVWAIKKDKTILTGEDPKVFQFKNLYKQVAVGLGTGLRFDFNYFLVRFDFGFRFKKPDVTENNGWQIPGINFRNLIGPKGKEWRYNNFNFTFGISYAF
;
A
#
# COMPACT_ATOMS: atom_id res chain seq x y z
N MET A 1 20.39 4.00 -41.72
CA MET A 1 21.22 5.23 -41.56
C MET A 1 21.05 5.63 -40.07
N ILE A 2 22.01 5.25 -39.22
CA ILE A 2 22.02 5.57 -37.80
C ILE A 2 22.52 7.01 -37.69
N ILE A 3 21.59 7.94 -37.47
CA ILE A 3 21.97 9.34 -37.21
C ILE A 3 22.46 9.41 -35.76
N GLN A 4 23.75 9.58 -35.56
CA GLN A 4 24.35 9.86 -34.26
C GLN A 4 23.70 11.12 -33.66
N PRO A 5 23.24 11.09 -32.42
CA PRO A 5 22.77 12.30 -31.74
C PRO A 5 23.94 13.28 -31.64
N GLY A 6 23.70 14.55 -32.01
CA GLY A 6 24.72 15.56 -32.01
C GLY A 6 25.43 15.66 -30.66
N ARG A 7 26.72 15.90 -30.66
CA ARG A 7 27.64 15.96 -29.52
C ARG A 7 27.11 16.81 -28.35
N ASN A 8 26.30 17.81 -28.63
CA ASN A 8 25.65 18.67 -27.63
C ASN A 8 24.43 18.02 -26.98
N THR A 9 23.68 17.16 -27.67
CA THR A 9 22.50 16.49 -27.13
C THR A 9 22.92 15.44 -26.12
N ILE A 10 24.00 14.69 -26.38
CA ILE A 10 24.59 13.72 -25.42
C ILE A 10 25.14 14.45 -24.20
N PHE A 11 25.73 15.64 -24.38
CA PHE A 11 26.26 16.44 -23.28
C PHE A 11 25.12 16.95 -22.37
N TYR A 12 23.97 17.37 -22.89
CA TYR A 12 22.81 17.81 -22.08
C TYR A 12 22.08 16.65 -21.40
N ILE A 13 21.97 15.51 -22.05
CA ILE A 13 21.43 14.29 -21.40
C ILE A 13 22.38 13.81 -20.31
N LEU A 14 23.69 13.80 -20.56
CA LEU A 14 24.70 13.48 -19.56
C LEU A 14 24.75 14.50 -18.41
N THR A 15 24.56 15.79 -18.66
CA THR A 15 24.47 16.79 -17.58
C THR A 15 23.17 16.69 -16.79
N LEU A 16 22.05 16.35 -17.41
CA LEU A 16 20.76 16.17 -16.71
C LEU A 16 20.73 14.85 -15.90
N VAL A 17 21.38 13.80 -16.37
CA VAL A 17 21.57 12.52 -15.66
C VAL A 17 22.74 12.62 -14.68
N ALA A 18 23.79 13.36 -15.00
CA ALA A 18 24.95 13.58 -14.12
C ALA A 18 24.65 14.60 -13.01
N MET A 19 23.73 15.55 -13.23
CA MET A 19 23.32 16.49 -12.19
C MET A 19 22.82 15.80 -10.90
N PRO A 20 21.89 14.84 -10.89
CA PRO A 20 21.57 14.10 -9.67
C PRO A 20 22.69 13.16 -9.22
N ILE A 21 23.57 12.69 -10.13
CA ILE A 21 24.73 11.87 -9.79
C ILE A 21 25.84 12.76 -9.20
N LEU A 22 26.08 13.94 -9.72
CA LEU A 22 26.98 14.95 -9.16
C LEU A 22 26.44 15.53 -7.84
N PHE A 23 25.12 15.62 -7.69
CA PHE A 23 24.50 15.96 -6.41
C PHE A 23 24.46 14.80 -5.42
N SER A 24 24.58 13.56 -5.86
CA SER A 24 24.70 12.37 -5.00
C SER A 24 26.17 11.98 -4.74
N SER A 25 27.10 12.36 -5.57
CA SER A 25 28.53 12.17 -5.35
C SER A 25 29.12 13.37 -4.60
N CYS A 26 29.01 13.33 -3.31
CA CYS A 26 30.02 13.81 -2.37
C CYS A 26 30.77 15.11 -2.64
N PHE A 27 30.12 16.21 -2.35
CA PHE A 27 30.83 17.14 -1.49
C PHE A 27 30.44 16.78 -0.05
N PHE A 28 31.28 15.99 0.63
CA PHE A 28 31.20 15.83 2.08
C PHE A 28 31.57 17.18 2.72
N MET A 29 30.64 18.10 2.72
CA MET A 29 30.79 19.24 3.63
C MET A 29 30.71 18.69 5.05
N GLU A 30 31.75 18.94 5.87
CA GLU A 30 31.75 18.62 7.27
C GLU A 30 30.47 19.11 7.93
N ALA A 31 29.85 18.22 8.73
CA ALA A 31 28.63 18.57 9.43
C ALA A 31 28.92 19.70 10.43
N LYS A 32 28.21 20.83 10.30
CA LYS A 32 28.33 21.92 11.28
C LYS A 32 27.72 21.48 12.61
N VAL A 33 28.48 21.54 13.69
CA VAL A 33 28.02 21.21 15.03
C VAL A 33 27.39 22.43 15.69
N LYS A 34 26.26 22.25 16.36
CA LYS A 34 25.55 23.31 17.12
C LYS A 34 25.16 22.79 18.50
N LYS A 35 25.28 23.66 19.53
CA LYS A 35 24.96 23.34 20.93
C LYS A 35 25.73 22.11 21.42
N TYR A 36 27.04 22.08 21.18
CA TYR A 36 27.92 21.03 21.67
C TYR A 36 28.39 21.31 23.10
N PRO A 37 28.80 20.29 23.89
CA PRO A 37 29.43 20.45 25.17
C PRO A 37 30.80 21.14 24.98
N LYS A 38 31.01 22.34 25.49
CA LYS A 38 32.29 23.02 25.42
C LYS A 38 33.31 22.32 26.32
N ASP A 39 34.54 22.24 25.85
CA ASP A 39 35.73 21.69 26.56
C ASP A 39 35.58 20.21 26.96
N LEU A 40 34.54 19.51 26.47
CA LEU A 40 34.33 18.09 26.67
C LEU A 40 34.31 17.34 25.35
N PRO A 41 34.93 16.13 25.27
CA PRO A 41 34.84 15.31 24.08
C PRO A 41 33.39 14.84 23.83
N PHE A 42 32.92 14.97 22.61
CA PHE A 42 31.56 14.58 22.21
C PHE A 42 31.54 13.73 20.95
N VAL A 43 30.53 12.87 20.81
CA VAL A 43 30.39 11.97 19.65
C VAL A 43 30.07 12.77 18.40
N TYR A 44 30.99 12.77 17.44
CA TYR A 44 30.84 13.43 16.14
C TYR A 44 30.36 12.46 15.05
N ALA A 45 30.97 11.26 14.99
CA ALA A 45 30.64 10.26 14.00
C ALA A 45 30.92 8.83 14.47
N ASN A 46 30.10 7.88 14.03
CA ASN A 46 30.34 6.46 14.18
C ASN A 46 30.62 5.83 12.80
N LYS A 47 31.77 5.21 12.65
CA LYS A 47 32.24 4.49 11.46
C LYS A 47 32.15 2.99 11.69
N PHE A 48 31.77 2.22 10.67
CA PHE A 48 31.63 0.78 10.75
C PHE A 48 32.46 0.12 9.64
N ASN A 49 33.49 -0.66 10.03
CA ASN A 49 34.28 -1.48 9.15
C ASN A 49 33.81 -2.93 9.29
N ILE A 50 33.00 -3.41 8.34
CA ILE A 50 32.47 -4.77 8.36
C ILE A 50 33.27 -5.62 7.39
N LYS A 51 34.02 -6.59 7.92
CA LYS A 51 34.74 -7.62 7.18
C LYS A 51 33.86 -8.88 7.14
N THR A 52 33.69 -9.45 5.97
CA THR A 52 32.84 -10.62 5.74
C THR A 52 33.30 -11.38 4.52
N ASP A 53 33.29 -12.71 4.59
CA ASP A 53 33.72 -13.60 3.49
C ASP A 53 32.55 -14.10 2.61
N SER A 54 31.30 -13.90 3.05
CA SER A 54 30.15 -14.59 2.45
C SER A 54 28.91 -13.72 2.16
N LEU A 55 28.94 -12.42 2.47
CA LEU A 55 27.78 -11.55 2.30
C LEU A 55 27.84 -10.74 1.01
N THR A 56 26.71 -10.67 0.30
CA THR A 56 26.53 -9.76 -0.84
C THR A 56 26.56 -8.29 -0.41
N LYS A 57 26.74 -7.36 -1.35
CA LYS A 57 26.71 -5.91 -1.06
C LYS A 57 25.42 -5.47 -0.35
N SER A 58 24.27 -6.02 -0.74
CA SER A 58 22.98 -5.75 -0.11
C SER A 58 22.90 -6.27 1.32
N GLN A 59 23.31 -7.51 1.55
CA GLN A 59 23.35 -8.11 2.90
C GLN A 59 24.33 -7.39 3.83
N LYS A 60 25.49 -6.94 3.31
CA LYS A 60 26.44 -6.13 4.07
C LYS A 60 25.85 -4.76 4.45
N ALA A 61 25.06 -4.14 3.57
CA ALA A 61 24.36 -2.88 3.87
C ALA A 61 23.28 -3.09 4.94
N ASP A 62 22.51 -4.19 4.87
CA ASP A 62 21.54 -4.56 5.91
C ASP A 62 22.20 -4.80 7.25
N LEU A 63 23.28 -5.60 7.27
CA LEU A 63 24.05 -5.84 8.48
C LEU A 63 24.59 -4.54 9.10
N ARG A 64 25.09 -3.62 8.25
CA ARG A 64 25.56 -2.30 8.71
C ARG A 64 24.44 -1.50 9.37
N SER A 65 23.22 -1.56 8.81
CA SER A 65 22.06 -0.92 9.42
C SER A 65 21.76 -1.51 10.80
N ARG A 66 21.65 -2.83 10.89
CA ARG A 66 21.37 -3.54 12.16
C ARG A 66 22.45 -3.28 13.22
N VAL A 67 23.73 -3.25 12.83
CA VAL A 67 24.83 -2.91 13.72
C VAL A 67 24.73 -1.47 14.23
N THR A 68 24.33 -0.53 13.37
CA THR A 68 24.12 0.86 13.78
C THR A 68 23.02 0.98 14.83
N ASP A 69 21.96 0.18 14.69
CA ASP A 69 20.80 0.18 15.61
C ASP A 69 21.14 -0.46 16.99
N GLN A 70 22.33 -1.06 17.16
CA GLN A 70 22.82 -1.62 18.43
C GLN A 70 23.71 -0.66 19.24
N LEU A 71 23.96 0.53 18.73
CA LEU A 71 24.70 1.51 19.50
C LEU A 71 23.91 1.91 20.75
N ASP A 72 24.64 2.16 21.82
CA ASP A 72 24.08 2.81 23.02
C ASP A 72 23.52 4.18 22.65
N ASP A 73 22.44 4.59 23.30
CA ASP A 73 21.78 5.88 23.04
C ASP A 73 22.74 7.07 23.16
N SER A 74 23.72 6.99 24.10
CA SER A 74 24.76 7.99 24.29
C SER A 74 25.80 8.03 23.16
N MET A 75 25.80 7.04 22.26
CA MET A 75 26.63 7.02 21.05
C MET A 75 25.87 7.51 19.81
N LEU A 76 24.55 7.73 19.89
CA LEU A 76 23.73 8.12 18.75
C LEU A 76 23.80 9.61 18.48
N VAL A 77 24.25 9.97 17.28
CA VAL A 77 24.35 11.36 16.83
C VAL A 77 23.12 11.71 15.99
N LYS A 78 22.35 12.70 16.45
CA LYS A 78 21.22 13.24 15.70
C LYS A 78 21.71 14.21 14.63
N VAL A 79 21.83 13.74 13.40
CA VAL A 79 22.16 14.57 12.23
C VAL A 79 20.87 15.12 11.64
N LEU A 80 20.74 16.44 11.64
CA LEU A 80 19.64 17.14 10.98
C LEU A 80 20.13 17.61 9.60
N ASP A 81 19.55 17.09 8.54
CA ASP A 81 19.79 17.58 7.18
C ASP A 81 18.98 18.87 7.01
N ARG A 82 19.65 20.04 6.99
CA ARG A 82 19.04 21.34 6.72
C ARG A 82 19.42 21.81 5.33
N ALA A 83 18.48 21.80 4.41
CA ALA A 83 18.66 22.05 2.98
C ALA A 83 19.60 21.05 2.28
N ILE A 84 19.63 21.07 0.96
CA ILE A 84 20.27 20.05 0.10
C ILE A 84 21.77 19.87 0.37
N PHE A 85 22.42 20.86 1.07
CA PHE A 85 23.88 20.86 1.26
C PHE A 85 24.36 21.12 2.69
N ARG A 86 23.49 21.15 3.71
CA ARG A 86 23.92 21.45 5.07
C ARG A 86 23.49 20.35 6.06
N ARG A 87 24.47 19.57 6.50
CA ARG A 87 24.32 18.68 7.65
C ARG A 87 24.62 19.41 8.94
N VAL A 88 23.75 19.30 9.92
CA VAL A 88 23.93 19.93 11.23
C VAL A 88 23.77 18.85 12.29
N ILE A 89 24.78 18.70 13.11
CA ILE A 89 24.70 17.92 14.34
C ILE A 89 24.24 18.88 15.44
N LYS A 90 23.12 18.57 16.09
CA LYS A 90 22.58 19.40 17.16
C LYS A 90 22.64 18.66 18.49
N SER A 91 23.26 19.29 19.49
CA SER A 91 23.39 18.75 20.84
C SER A 91 23.95 17.30 20.83
N PRO A 92 25.18 17.09 20.30
CA PRO A 92 25.79 15.77 20.33
C PRO A 92 26.00 15.33 21.78
N PRO A 93 25.88 14.04 22.11
CA PRO A 93 26.15 13.54 23.46
C PRO A 93 27.63 13.63 23.79
N VAL A 94 27.94 13.83 25.08
CA VAL A 94 29.32 13.70 25.61
C VAL A 94 29.79 12.28 25.33
N PHE A 95 31.03 12.15 24.90
CA PHE A 95 31.60 10.84 24.64
C PHE A 95 31.89 10.11 25.95
N ASP A 96 31.41 8.86 26.07
CA ASP A 96 31.66 7.96 27.18
C ASP A 96 32.25 6.64 26.67
N THR A 97 33.37 6.24 27.24
CA THR A 97 33.99 4.95 26.93
C THR A 97 33.15 3.76 27.38
N ASN A 98 32.34 3.91 28.44
CA ASN A 98 31.44 2.86 28.90
C ASN A 98 30.34 2.61 27.85
N ALA A 99 29.76 3.67 27.27
CA ALA A 99 28.78 3.59 26.19
C ALA A 99 29.38 2.98 24.92
N LEU A 100 30.64 3.28 24.61
CA LEU A 100 31.37 2.63 23.51
C LEU A 100 31.51 1.12 23.77
N ASN A 101 31.94 0.70 24.97
CA ASN A 101 32.09 -0.70 25.33
C ASN A 101 30.73 -1.43 25.38
N GLN A 102 29.68 -0.78 25.86
CA GLN A 102 28.32 -1.34 25.84
C GLN A 102 27.83 -1.56 24.41
N SER A 103 28.11 -0.62 23.51
CA SER A 103 27.81 -0.76 22.09
C SER A 103 28.55 -1.97 21.48
N VAL A 104 29.80 -2.21 21.81
CA VAL A 104 30.56 -3.40 21.39
C VAL A 104 29.86 -4.68 21.87
N LYS A 105 29.45 -4.74 23.15
CA LYS A 105 28.72 -5.89 23.71
C LYS A 105 27.40 -6.12 22.97
N ASN A 106 26.61 -5.07 22.74
CA ASN A 106 25.34 -5.15 22.03
C ASN A 106 25.54 -5.67 20.59
N ILE A 107 26.55 -5.17 19.88
CA ILE A 107 26.89 -5.65 18.52
C ILE A 107 27.28 -7.12 18.56
N LYS A 108 28.05 -7.55 19.56
CA LYS A 108 28.44 -8.96 19.71
C LYS A 108 27.23 -9.87 19.95
N VAL A 109 26.28 -9.42 20.76
CA VAL A 109 24.99 -10.12 20.96
C VAL A 109 24.22 -10.22 19.64
N LEU A 110 24.14 -9.13 18.86
CA LEU A 110 23.54 -9.17 17.53
C LEU A 110 24.20 -10.20 16.62
N MET A 111 25.54 -10.24 16.59
CA MET A 111 26.29 -11.23 15.78
C MET A 111 25.94 -12.65 16.18
N ASN A 112 25.87 -12.95 17.48
CA ASN A 112 25.44 -14.24 17.98
C ASN A 112 24.01 -14.58 17.55
N ASN A 113 23.08 -13.62 17.66
CA ASN A 113 21.68 -13.80 17.23
C ASN A 113 21.54 -14.09 15.73
N LEU A 114 22.49 -13.59 14.93
CA LEU A 114 22.57 -13.85 13.48
C LEU A 114 23.37 -15.12 13.13
N GLY A 115 23.84 -15.88 14.13
CA GLY A 115 24.58 -17.13 13.95
C GLY A 115 26.07 -16.94 13.66
N TYR A 116 26.62 -15.76 13.90
CA TYR A 116 28.08 -15.49 13.78
C TYR A 116 28.78 -15.62 15.13
N PHE A 117 28.74 -16.79 15.75
CA PHE A 117 29.25 -17.01 17.10
C PHE A 117 30.77 -16.76 17.24
N ARG A 118 31.53 -16.91 16.14
CA ARG A 118 32.98 -16.67 16.09
C ARG A 118 33.35 -15.26 15.66
N SER A 119 32.36 -14.34 15.56
CA SER A 119 32.64 -12.95 15.17
C SER A 119 33.53 -12.24 16.20
N GLU A 120 34.34 -11.34 15.70
CA GLU A 120 35.16 -10.44 16.51
C GLU A 120 34.64 -9.02 16.36
N VAL A 121 34.41 -8.34 17.48
CA VAL A 121 33.88 -6.97 17.49
C VAL A 121 34.77 -6.13 18.39
N ASN A 122 35.42 -5.14 17.81
CA ASN A 122 36.30 -4.21 18.52
C ASN A 122 35.96 -2.79 18.14
N ALA A 123 36.15 -1.85 19.04
CA ALA A 123 35.98 -0.43 18.76
C ALA A 123 37.24 0.35 19.12
N SER A 124 37.51 1.38 18.34
CA SER A 124 38.54 2.39 18.61
C SER A 124 37.92 3.78 18.42
N TYR A 125 38.52 4.78 19.01
CA TYR A 125 38.07 6.17 18.85
C TYR A 125 39.25 7.10 18.61
N LYS A 126 39.00 8.20 17.91
CA LYS A 126 39.96 9.29 17.68
C LYS A 126 39.31 10.61 18.04
N ILE A 127 40.00 11.38 18.83
CA ILE A 127 39.59 12.76 19.16
C ILE A 127 40.31 13.68 18.17
N ASP A 128 39.55 14.52 17.49
CA ASP A 128 40.08 15.56 16.63
C ASP A 128 40.35 16.80 17.50
N SER A 129 41.65 17.08 17.65
CA SER A 129 42.20 18.19 18.44
C SER A 129 42.88 19.23 17.57
N SER A 130 42.43 19.40 16.32
CA SER A 130 43.00 20.43 15.42
C SER A 130 42.81 21.84 16.02
N LYS A 131 43.84 22.71 15.82
CA LYS A 131 43.89 24.04 16.42
C LYS A 131 42.64 24.88 16.22
N ASN A 132 42.05 24.82 15.03
CA ASN A 132 40.83 25.52 14.67
C ASN A 132 39.55 25.06 15.46
N LEU A 133 39.55 23.84 15.99
CA LEU A 133 38.48 23.28 16.79
C LEU A 133 38.72 23.51 18.29
N THR A 134 39.92 23.31 18.74
CA THR A 134 40.29 23.49 20.17
C THR A 134 40.14 24.93 20.62
N GLU A 135 40.48 25.92 19.76
CA GLU A 135 40.24 27.32 20.02
C GLU A 135 38.73 27.68 20.25
N LYS A 136 37.81 26.81 19.79
CA LYS A 136 36.35 26.93 20.00
C LYS A 136 35.87 26.03 21.15
N GLY A 137 36.72 25.33 21.84
CA GLY A 137 36.34 24.32 22.84
C GLY A 137 35.62 23.11 22.26
N GLU A 138 35.95 22.73 21.01
CA GLU A 138 35.28 21.69 20.23
C GLU A 138 36.17 20.43 20.10
N TYR A 139 35.86 19.37 20.84
CA TYR A 139 36.59 18.10 20.81
C TYR A 139 35.74 17.00 20.18
N ARG A 140 35.93 16.78 18.87
CA ARG A 140 35.13 15.84 18.07
C ARG A 140 35.63 14.43 18.17
N VAL A 141 34.82 13.50 18.65
CA VAL A 141 35.16 12.09 18.71
C VAL A 141 34.58 11.33 17.54
N THR A 142 35.43 10.65 16.78
CA THR A 142 35.02 9.67 15.77
C THR A 142 35.30 8.27 16.28
N SER A 143 34.25 7.48 16.52
CA SER A 143 34.36 6.08 16.92
C SER A 143 34.32 5.18 15.69
N THR A 144 35.17 4.14 15.69
CA THR A 144 35.25 3.17 14.60
C THR A 144 35.02 1.77 15.17
N PHE A 145 33.93 1.15 14.74
CA PHE A 145 33.55 -0.22 15.10
C PHE A 145 34.03 -1.17 14.00
N ASN A 146 34.95 -2.07 14.35
CA ASN A 146 35.48 -3.10 13.48
C ASN A 146 34.75 -4.41 13.78
N VAL A 147 33.99 -4.92 12.83
CA VAL A 147 33.19 -6.13 12.95
C VAL A 147 33.70 -7.15 11.93
N ASP A 148 34.38 -8.18 12.38
CA ASP A 148 34.75 -9.34 11.56
C ASP A 148 33.74 -10.44 11.82
N THR A 149 32.89 -10.72 10.84
CA THR A 149 31.78 -11.68 11.01
C THR A 149 32.25 -13.12 11.06
N LYS A 150 33.41 -13.44 10.47
CA LYS A 150 33.86 -14.82 10.22
C LYS A 150 32.77 -15.59 9.43
N LYS A 151 32.80 -16.93 9.45
CA LYS A 151 31.82 -17.79 8.81
C LYS A 151 30.57 -17.95 9.70
N ASN A 152 29.39 -17.87 9.13
CA ASN A 152 28.14 -18.16 9.84
C ASN A 152 28.01 -19.64 10.16
N THR A 153 27.31 -19.96 11.24
CA THR A 153 27.05 -21.33 11.72
C THR A 153 25.84 -21.88 10.97
N LEU A 154 25.94 -23.13 10.51
CA LEU A 154 24.84 -23.85 9.82
C LEU A 154 24.17 -24.83 10.77
N ILE A 155 22.89 -25.12 10.53
CA ILE A 155 22.16 -26.17 11.21
C ILE A 155 22.62 -27.52 10.63
N ASP A 156 23.13 -28.40 11.48
CA ASP A 156 23.55 -29.76 11.09
C ASP A 156 22.40 -30.77 11.29
N SER A 157 21.81 -30.76 12.48
CA SER A 157 20.63 -31.61 12.75
C SER A 157 19.53 -30.83 13.44
N LEU A 158 18.29 -31.28 13.23
CA LEU A 158 17.12 -30.74 13.87
C LEU A 158 16.28 -31.91 14.43
N ASN A 159 16.07 -31.93 15.74
CA ASN A 159 15.32 -32.94 16.43
C ASN A 159 14.18 -32.31 17.26
N PHE A 160 13.12 -33.06 17.45
CA PHE A 160 11.94 -32.68 18.22
C PHE A 160 11.66 -33.77 19.27
N ILE A 161 11.73 -33.40 20.55
CA ILE A 161 11.48 -34.33 21.67
C ILE A 161 10.51 -33.69 22.63
N PHE A 162 9.31 -34.29 22.71
CA PHE A 162 8.25 -33.80 23.58
C PHE A 162 7.81 -34.91 24.54
N PRO A 163 7.44 -34.56 25.79
CA PRO A 163 7.27 -35.53 26.88
C PRO A 163 6.02 -36.43 26.73
N SER A 164 5.01 -35.99 25.98
CA SER A 164 3.81 -36.79 25.77
C SER A 164 3.73 -37.34 24.35
N PHE A 165 3.24 -38.54 24.19
CA PHE A 165 2.97 -39.18 22.90
C PHE A 165 2.10 -38.30 22.01
N GLU A 166 1.08 -37.67 22.59
CA GLU A 166 0.16 -36.80 21.85
C GLU A 166 0.82 -35.55 21.30
N LEU A 167 1.67 -34.87 22.09
CA LEU A 167 2.45 -33.72 21.63
C LEU A 167 3.40 -34.14 20.52
N GLN A 168 4.08 -35.26 20.67
CA GLN A 168 5.01 -35.79 19.68
C GLN A 168 4.29 -36.10 18.36
N GLN A 169 3.08 -36.67 18.40
CA GLN A 169 2.24 -36.92 17.21
C GLN A 169 1.82 -35.63 16.49
N VAL A 170 1.49 -34.57 17.23
CA VAL A 170 1.21 -33.26 16.62
C VAL A 170 2.39 -32.75 15.82
N VAL A 171 3.62 -32.90 16.34
CA VAL A 171 4.84 -32.48 15.63
C VAL A 171 5.08 -33.33 14.40
N ILE A 172 4.97 -34.67 14.51
CA ILE A 172 5.17 -35.60 13.40
C ILE A 172 4.22 -35.27 12.23
N ASN A 173 2.94 -35.07 12.54
CA ASN A 173 1.91 -34.75 11.53
C ASN A 173 2.17 -33.41 10.81
N ASN A 174 2.94 -32.50 11.42
CA ASN A 174 3.22 -31.15 10.89
C ASN A 174 4.70 -30.94 10.48
N LEU A 175 5.50 -32.01 10.34
CA LEU A 175 6.90 -31.90 9.93
C LEU A 175 7.12 -31.21 8.57
N HIS A 176 6.15 -31.29 7.67
CA HIS A 176 6.20 -30.65 6.35
C HIS A 176 6.20 -29.10 6.43
N ASN A 177 5.77 -28.52 7.55
CA ASN A 177 5.73 -27.06 7.79
C ASN A 177 6.93 -26.52 8.55
N VAL A 178 7.93 -27.32 8.84
CA VAL A 178 9.12 -26.93 9.61
C VAL A 178 9.89 -25.80 8.93
N ILE A 179 10.17 -24.76 9.68
CA ILE A 179 10.84 -23.53 9.20
C ILE A 179 12.36 -23.72 9.20
N LEU A 180 12.91 -24.40 10.22
CA LEU A 180 14.33 -24.70 10.32
C LEU A 180 14.70 -25.84 9.37
N LYS A 181 15.79 -25.66 8.60
CA LYS A 181 16.24 -26.70 7.66
C LYS A 181 17.71 -26.98 7.84
N ARG A 182 18.10 -28.25 7.73
CA ARG A 182 19.49 -28.70 7.70
C ARG A 182 20.27 -27.97 6.59
N GLY A 183 21.50 -27.53 6.89
CA GLY A 183 22.37 -26.83 5.96
C GLY A 183 22.07 -25.33 5.81
N GLU A 184 20.99 -24.83 6.41
CA GLU A 184 20.71 -23.39 6.42
C GLU A 184 21.43 -22.67 7.56
N PRO A 185 21.66 -21.32 7.43
CA PRO A 185 22.20 -20.52 8.50
C PRO A 185 21.30 -20.52 9.74
N PHE A 186 21.92 -20.78 10.88
CA PHE A 186 21.25 -20.62 12.17
C PHE A 186 20.99 -19.14 12.45
N THR A 187 19.81 -18.80 12.92
CA THR A 187 19.50 -17.49 13.50
C THR A 187 18.48 -17.64 14.62
N VAL A 188 18.60 -16.84 15.68
CA VAL A 188 17.63 -16.84 16.79
C VAL A 188 16.22 -16.49 16.29
N GLU A 189 16.09 -15.66 15.27
CA GLU A 189 14.83 -15.30 14.63
C GLU A 189 14.11 -16.52 14.03
N LYS A 190 14.86 -17.37 13.29
CA LYS A 190 14.29 -18.61 12.73
C LYS A 190 13.88 -19.60 13.83
N VAL A 191 14.69 -19.74 14.89
CA VAL A 191 14.34 -20.58 16.05
C VAL A 191 13.07 -20.05 16.73
N SER A 192 13.00 -18.74 16.94
CA SER A 192 11.80 -18.09 17.50
C SER A 192 10.56 -18.32 16.64
N SER A 193 10.71 -18.27 15.33
CA SER A 193 9.63 -18.54 14.38
C SER A 193 9.16 -19.99 14.43
N GLU A 194 10.10 -20.93 14.60
CA GLU A 194 9.79 -22.36 14.76
C GLU A 194 9.08 -22.63 16.09
N ILE A 195 9.49 -21.98 17.18
CA ILE A 195 8.80 -22.06 18.49
C ILE A 195 7.35 -21.56 18.34
N ASN A 196 7.15 -20.43 17.64
CA ASN A 196 5.80 -19.90 17.43
C ASN A 196 4.94 -20.83 16.55
N ARG A 197 5.54 -21.50 15.55
CA ARG A 197 4.85 -22.50 14.75
C ARG A 197 4.41 -23.68 15.59
N LEU A 198 5.32 -24.25 16.40
CA LEU A 198 5.01 -25.35 17.32
C LEU A 198 3.92 -24.97 18.32
N LEU A 199 3.99 -23.79 18.90
CA LEU A 199 2.95 -23.27 19.80
C LEU A 199 1.59 -23.22 19.11
N ALA A 200 1.52 -22.70 17.89
CA ALA A 200 0.27 -22.66 17.13
C ALA A 200 -0.25 -24.08 16.82
N ASP A 201 0.64 -25.01 16.44
CA ASP A 201 0.26 -26.39 16.19
C ASP A 201 -0.29 -27.06 17.46
N PHE A 202 0.36 -26.89 18.60
CA PHE A 202 -0.12 -27.45 19.88
C PHE A 202 -1.47 -26.85 20.26
N ARG A 203 -1.62 -25.53 20.21
CA ARG A 203 -2.87 -24.86 20.56
C ARG A 203 -4.01 -25.17 19.61
N ASN A 204 -3.72 -25.42 18.33
CA ASN A 204 -4.72 -25.88 17.38
C ASN A 204 -5.10 -27.36 17.55
N ASN A 205 -4.37 -28.10 18.35
CA ASN A 205 -4.64 -29.48 18.70
C ASN A 205 -5.06 -29.63 20.17
N GLY A 206 -5.59 -28.61 20.80
CA GLY A 206 -6.22 -28.64 22.10
C GLY A 206 -5.33 -28.29 23.30
N PHE A 207 -4.03 -28.12 23.14
CA PHE A 207 -3.12 -27.83 24.26
C PHE A 207 -3.17 -26.33 24.63
N PHE A 208 -4.27 -25.89 25.19
CA PHE A 208 -4.59 -24.51 25.48
C PHE A 208 -3.57 -23.80 26.39
N LYS A 209 -3.15 -24.48 27.48
CA LYS A 209 -2.28 -23.88 28.50
C LYS A 209 -0.80 -23.79 28.12
N ILE A 210 -0.35 -24.44 27.07
CA ILE A 210 1.04 -24.29 26.59
C ILE A 210 1.27 -22.85 26.15
N THR A 211 2.36 -22.26 26.64
CA THR A 211 2.81 -20.92 26.31
C THR A 211 4.11 -20.95 25.53
N ARG A 212 4.47 -19.81 24.90
CA ARG A 212 5.74 -19.69 24.20
C ARG A 212 6.96 -19.98 25.10
N ASN A 213 6.88 -19.62 26.37
CA ASN A 213 7.96 -19.81 27.33
C ASN A 213 8.17 -21.29 27.74
N ASP A 214 7.19 -22.12 27.50
CA ASP A 214 7.28 -23.55 27.77
C ASP A 214 8.10 -24.29 26.70
N ILE A 215 8.18 -23.76 25.47
CA ILE A 215 8.93 -24.34 24.35
C ILE A 215 10.28 -23.66 24.25
N TYR A 216 11.35 -24.45 24.14
CA TYR A 216 12.70 -23.93 23.96
C TYR A 216 13.49 -24.77 22.97
N ALA A 217 14.55 -24.16 22.45
CA ALA A 217 15.55 -24.85 21.65
C ALA A 217 16.80 -25.10 22.51
N ASP A 218 17.15 -26.37 22.65
CA ASP A 218 18.42 -26.79 23.18
C ASP A 218 19.42 -26.83 22.01
N VAL A 219 20.51 -26.09 22.15
CA VAL A 219 21.42 -25.83 21.03
C VAL A 219 22.78 -26.33 21.43
N ASP A 220 23.24 -27.40 20.80
CA ASP A 220 24.53 -28.01 21.07
C ASP A 220 25.56 -27.59 20.01
N THR A 221 26.56 -26.83 20.45
CA THR A 221 27.71 -26.39 19.64
C THR A 221 28.92 -27.32 19.76
N VAL A 222 28.84 -28.28 20.65
CA VAL A 222 29.96 -29.20 20.92
C VAL A 222 29.77 -30.47 20.10
N ASN A 223 30.83 -30.81 19.36
CA ASN A 223 30.85 -32.10 18.68
C ASN A 223 31.00 -33.20 19.78
N LYS A 224 29.93 -33.91 20.06
CA LYS A 224 29.89 -35.00 21.06
C LYS A 224 31.02 -36.02 20.87
N ALA A 225 31.50 -36.17 19.64
CA ALA A 225 32.66 -37.02 19.35
C ALA A 225 33.94 -36.57 20.09
N LEU A 226 34.05 -35.30 20.50
CA LEU A 226 35.20 -34.83 21.29
C LEU A 226 35.19 -35.31 22.75
N PHE A 227 34.02 -35.73 23.24
CA PHE A 227 33.86 -36.24 24.60
C PHE A 227 33.72 -37.79 24.63
N ASN A 228 33.89 -38.44 23.47
CA ASN A 228 33.90 -39.90 23.47
C ASN A 228 35.12 -40.40 24.23
N PRO A 229 34.95 -41.15 25.34
CA PRO A 229 36.04 -41.67 26.13
C PRO A 229 36.94 -42.63 25.36
N ASP A 230 36.47 -43.27 24.29
CA ASP A 230 37.19 -44.21 23.45
C ASP A 230 38.20 -43.56 22.45
N LEU A 231 38.15 -42.22 22.33
CA LEU A 231 39.08 -41.51 21.46
C LEU A 231 40.38 -41.13 22.17
N SER A 232 41.51 -41.45 21.55
CA SER A 232 42.82 -41.01 21.98
C SER A 232 42.96 -39.47 21.87
N ASP A 233 43.87 -38.89 22.66
CA ASP A 233 44.12 -37.45 22.61
C ASP A 233 44.57 -36.96 21.23
N PHE A 234 45.27 -37.80 20.48
CA PHE A 234 45.69 -37.54 19.11
C PHE A 234 44.51 -37.47 18.14
N GLU A 235 43.55 -38.38 18.25
CA GLU A 235 42.30 -38.37 17.45
C GLU A 235 41.43 -37.16 17.79
N ARG A 236 41.36 -36.76 19.07
CA ARG A 236 40.70 -35.52 19.51
C ARG A 236 41.35 -34.30 18.91
N ILE A 237 42.70 -34.22 18.85
CA ILE A 237 43.43 -33.12 18.20
C ILE A 237 43.15 -33.08 16.70
N ILE A 238 43.08 -34.21 16.00
CA ILE A 238 42.75 -34.32 14.60
C ILE A 238 41.31 -33.85 14.34
N LEU A 239 40.37 -34.27 15.18
CA LEU A 239 38.95 -33.82 15.10
C LEU A 239 38.83 -32.32 15.35
N LEU A 240 39.53 -31.76 16.32
CA LEU A 240 39.64 -30.33 16.59
C LEU A 240 40.27 -29.55 15.41
N ALA A 241 41.34 -30.08 14.83
CA ALA A 241 41.98 -29.48 13.66
C ALA A 241 41.05 -29.50 12.43
N ARG A 242 40.38 -30.62 12.18
CA ARG A 242 39.35 -30.72 11.13
C ARG A 242 38.14 -29.83 11.40
N SER A 243 37.73 -29.61 12.65
CA SER A 243 36.61 -28.72 13.00
C SER A 243 36.98 -27.24 12.80
N LYS A 244 38.26 -26.87 12.96
CA LYS A 244 38.77 -25.51 12.71
C LYS A 244 38.76 -25.13 11.23
N SER A 245 38.89 -26.09 10.31
CA SER A 245 38.93 -25.84 8.87
C SER A 245 37.55 -25.86 8.22
N LYS A 246 36.53 -26.47 8.83
CA LYS A 246 35.17 -26.55 8.33
C LYS A 246 34.31 -25.39 8.85
N ARG A 247 33.23 -25.09 8.07
CA ARG A 247 32.20 -24.17 8.48
C ARG A 247 31.57 -24.66 9.78
N PRO A 248 31.38 -23.79 10.80
CA PRO A 248 30.83 -24.22 12.08
C PRO A 248 29.36 -24.70 11.89
N THR A 249 29.02 -25.80 12.56
CA THR A 249 27.66 -26.37 12.56
C THR A 249 27.11 -26.44 13.97
N ILE A 250 25.80 -26.57 14.09
CA ILE A 250 25.06 -26.58 15.35
C ILE A 250 23.91 -27.57 15.25
N ASN A 251 23.71 -28.35 16.31
CA ASN A 251 22.52 -29.21 16.45
C ASN A 251 21.46 -28.47 17.21
N VAL A 252 20.22 -28.51 16.71
CA VAL A 252 19.06 -27.85 17.33
C VAL A 252 18.09 -28.93 17.78
N MET A 253 17.74 -28.92 19.03
CA MET A 253 16.75 -29.82 19.62
C MET A 253 15.61 -29.02 20.22
N MET A 254 14.41 -29.15 19.67
CA MET A 254 13.22 -28.49 20.18
C MET A 254 12.60 -29.33 21.29
N ARG A 255 12.38 -28.72 22.44
CA ARG A 255 11.90 -29.36 23.64
C ARG A 255 10.84 -28.54 24.37
N LEU A 256 10.08 -29.22 25.24
CA LEU A 256 9.23 -28.58 26.25
C LEU A 256 9.99 -28.55 27.59
N ARG A 257 9.94 -27.42 28.28
CA ARG A 257 10.49 -27.30 29.63
C ARG A 257 9.78 -28.29 30.54
N PRO A 258 10.47 -28.85 31.56
CA PRO A 258 9.78 -29.65 32.59
C PRO A 258 8.59 -28.85 33.15
N GLN A 259 7.43 -29.50 33.22
CA GLN A 259 6.21 -28.84 33.68
C GLN A 259 5.86 -29.38 35.08
N ASN A 260 5.73 -28.48 36.03
CA ASN A 260 5.19 -28.81 37.38
C ASN A 260 3.63 -28.91 37.35
N ASP A 261 3.01 -28.34 36.33
CA ASP A 261 1.56 -28.32 36.10
C ASP A 261 1.22 -29.31 34.97
N SER A 262 0.74 -30.49 35.34
CA SER A 262 0.30 -31.54 34.41
C SER A 262 -0.88 -31.09 33.52
N SER A 263 -1.65 -30.10 33.98
CA SER A 263 -2.75 -29.52 33.19
C SER A 263 -2.31 -28.83 31.88
N LYS A 264 -1.02 -28.54 31.67
CA LYS A 264 -0.47 -28.06 30.43
C LYS A 264 -0.33 -29.15 29.34
N LEU A 265 -0.25 -30.42 29.77
CA LEU A 265 -0.03 -31.56 28.88
C LEU A 265 -1.31 -32.23 28.42
N VAL A 266 -2.47 -31.72 28.83
CA VAL A 266 -3.79 -32.27 28.47
C VAL A 266 -4.47 -31.42 27.40
N ARG A 267 -5.36 -32.07 26.64
CA ARG A 267 -6.18 -31.41 25.64
C ARG A 267 -7.42 -30.78 26.27
N TYR A 268 -7.70 -29.56 25.91
CA TYR A 268 -8.87 -28.83 26.35
C TYR A 268 -9.94 -28.79 25.25
N TYR A 269 -11.18 -28.87 25.70
CA TYR A 269 -12.37 -28.71 24.88
C TYR A 269 -13.04 -27.36 25.18
N VAL A 270 -13.79 -26.85 24.23
CA VAL A 270 -14.55 -25.61 24.42
C VAL A 270 -15.72 -25.89 25.36
N GLY A 271 -15.79 -25.16 26.47
CA GLY A 271 -16.86 -25.20 27.45
C GLY A 271 -18.02 -24.27 27.10
N ASN A 272 -18.49 -23.51 28.08
CA ASN A 272 -19.58 -22.56 27.90
C ASN A 272 -19.06 -21.30 27.18
N ILE A 273 -19.91 -20.74 26.35
CA ILE A 273 -19.62 -19.49 25.66
C ILE A 273 -20.65 -18.46 26.06
N THR A 274 -20.24 -17.46 26.85
CA THR A 274 -21.12 -16.40 27.32
C THR A 274 -20.80 -15.10 26.59
N VAL A 275 -21.80 -14.42 26.03
CA VAL A 275 -21.63 -13.20 25.25
C VAL A 275 -22.44 -12.07 25.87
N PHE A 276 -21.77 -10.94 26.04
CA PHE A 276 -22.35 -9.64 26.45
C PHE A 276 -22.27 -8.67 25.26
N PRO A 277 -23.29 -8.64 24.37
CA PRO A 277 -23.20 -7.92 23.10
C PRO A 277 -23.36 -6.41 23.22
N ASP A 278 -23.80 -5.92 24.36
CA ASP A 278 -24.00 -4.50 24.69
C ASP A 278 -23.24 -4.09 25.96
N PHE A 279 -22.09 -4.72 26.17
CA PHE A 279 -21.26 -4.47 27.35
C PHE A 279 -20.89 -2.99 27.49
N ASN A 280 -21.13 -2.48 28.70
CA ASN A 280 -20.66 -1.17 29.14
C ASN A 280 -20.20 -1.33 30.59
N PHE A 281 -18.95 -0.96 30.85
CA PHE A 281 -18.35 -1.10 32.18
C PHE A 281 -19.19 -0.42 33.29
N LEU A 282 -19.76 0.73 33.00
CA LEU A 282 -20.59 1.47 33.95
C LEU A 282 -21.92 0.76 34.28
N ASN A 283 -22.49 0.03 33.32
CA ASN A 283 -23.76 -0.67 33.47
C ASN A 283 -23.59 -2.12 33.97
N SER A 284 -22.37 -2.64 34.03
CA SER A 284 -22.10 -3.99 34.53
C SER A 284 -22.35 -4.12 36.03
N LEU A 285 -22.44 -3.01 36.72
CA LEU A 285 -22.73 -2.94 38.16
C LEU A 285 -24.23 -2.98 38.49
N THR A 286 -25.11 -2.94 37.50
CA THR A 286 -26.58 -3.00 37.71
C THR A 286 -27.12 -4.37 37.34
N ASN A 287 -27.81 -5.01 38.27
CA ASN A 287 -28.20 -6.44 38.23
C ASN A 287 -29.37 -6.82 37.29
N SER A 288 -29.72 -6.09 36.25
CA SER A 288 -30.91 -6.38 35.43
C SER A 288 -30.57 -6.98 34.04
N GLN A 289 -29.61 -7.93 33.98
CA GLN A 289 -29.28 -8.59 32.73
C GLN A 289 -30.30 -9.67 32.33
N LYS A 290 -30.86 -9.56 31.11
CA LYS A 290 -31.70 -10.57 30.51
C LYS A 290 -30.84 -11.62 29.82
N THR A 291 -31.27 -12.91 29.89
CA THR A 291 -30.54 -14.04 29.29
C THR A 291 -31.36 -14.64 28.15
N LYS A 292 -30.67 -14.91 27.02
CA LYS A 292 -31.22 -15.68 25.90
C LYS A 292 -30.41 -16.95 25.67
N TYR A 293 -31.09 -18.04 25.42
CA TYR A 293 -30.52 -19.33 25.02
C TYR A 293 -30.95 -19.65 23.59
N PRO A 294 -30.07 -19.45 22.59
CA PRO A 294 -30.40 -19.77 21.21
C PRO A 294 -30.64 -21.26 21.02
N LYS A 295 -31.72 -21.66 20.32
CA LYS A 295 -32.12 -23.08 20.18
C LYS A 295 -31.05 -23.99 19.57
N ASP A 296 -30.23 -23.49 18.61
CA ASP A 296 -29.24 -24.28 17.85
C ASP A 296 -27.80 -23.92 18.21
N SER A 297 -27.56 -23.25 19.33
CA SER A 297 -26.24 -22.74 19.65
C SER A 297 -25.90 -22.95 21.11
N SER A 298 -24.66 -23.37 21.35
CA SER A 298 -24.08 -23.52 22.68
C SER A 298 -23.68 -22.18 23.32
N VAL A 299 -24.17 -21.05 22.79
CA VAL A 299 -23.81 -19.71 23.23
C VAL A 299 -24.89 -19.14 24.15
N ILE A 300 -24.52 -18.64 25.30
CA ILE A 300 -25.40 -17.96 26.26
C ILE A 300 -25.25 -16.47 26.03
N ILE A 301 -26.35 -15.76 25.74
CA ILE A 301 -26.31 -14.31 25.49
C ILE A 301 -26.93 -13.57 26.67
N LYS A 302 -26.15 -12.73 27.35
CA LYS A 302 -26.58 -11.86 28.43
C LYS A 302 -26.54 -10.39 27.97
N TYR A 303 -27.66 -9.67 28.07
CA TYR A 303 -27.76 -8.31 27.56
C TYR A 303 -28.64 -7.41 28.43
N ASN A 304 -28.36 -6.12 28.40
CA ASN A 304 -29.19 -5.08 29.03
C ASN A 304 -30.26 -4.59 28.05
N ALA A 305 -29.86 -4.34 26.79
CA ALA A 305 -30.75 -3.88 25.73
C ALA A 305 -30.62 -4.80 24.50
N ASP A 306 -31.77 -5.20 23.90
CA ASP A 306 -31.81 -6.08 22.72
C ASP A 306 -31.40 -5.34 21.44
N LYS A 307 -30.08 -5.06 21.33
CA LYS A 307 -29.50 -4.31 20.22
C LYS A 307 -29.16 -5.14 19.00
N TYR A 308 -29.00 -6.45 19.15
CA TYR A 308 -28.55 -7.35 18.08
C TYR A 308 -29.38 -8.63 18.05
N HIS A 309 -29.69 -9.11 16.85
CA HIS A 309 -30.30 -10.43 16.68
C HIS A 309 -29.36 -11.54 17.17
N THR A 310 -29.93 -12.53 17.80
CA THR A 310 -29.21 -13.71 18.31
C THR A 310 -28.41 -14.41 17.21
N SER A 311 -29.02 -14.61 16.03
CA SER A 311 -28.38 -15.24 14.87
C SER A 311 -27.20 -14.43 14.34
N PHE A 312 -27.25 -13.10 14.43
CA PHE A 312 -26.12 -12.25 14.05
C PHE A 312 -24.90 -12.48 14.95
N ILE A 313 -25.13 -12.65 16.27
CA ILE A 313 -24.06 -12.92 17.23
C ILE A 313 -23.50 -14.32 17.00
N THR A 314 -24.36 -15.34 17.02
CA THR A 314 -23.92 -16.74 16.97
C THR A 314 -23.23 -17.13 15.66
N ASN A 315 -23.70 -16.62 14.52
CA ASN A 315 -23.09 -16.89 13.20
C ASN A 315 -21.68 -16.29 13.03
N ASN A 316 -21.27 -15.40 13.91
CA ASN A 316 -19.96 -14.75 13.86
C ASN A 316 -18.98 -15.26 14.94
N ILE A 317 -19.37 -16.27 15.70
CA ILE A 317 -18.55 -17.00 16.68
C ILE A 317 -18.20 -18.37 16.10
N PHE A 318 -16.92 -18.67 15.99
CA PHE A 318 -16.42 -19.93 15.42
C PHE A 318 -16.03 -20.97 16.49
N LEU A 319 -16.11 -20.59 17.75
CA LEU A 319 -16.01 -21.51 18.87
C LEU A 319 -17.34 -22.24 19.02
N LYS A 320 -17.30 -23.54 19.27
CA LYS A 320 -18.49 -24.37 19.52
C LYS A 320 -18.27 -25.22 20.77
N LYS A 321 -19.23 -25.22 21.66
CA LYS A 321 -19.20 -26.07 22.91
C LYS A 321 -19.01 -27.53 22.55
N GLY A 322 -18.08 -28.20 23.23
CA GLY A 322 -17.77 -29.62 23.04
C GLY A 322 -16.70 -29.89 21.97
N ASP A 323 -16.39 -28.93 21.07
CA ASP A 323 -15.31 -29.11 20.12
C ASP A 323 -13.95 -29.06 20.82
N LEU A 324 -12.96 -29.78 20.26
CA LEU A 324 -11.57 -29.61 20.67
C LEU A 324 -11.15 -28.14 20.49
N TYR A 325 -10.48 -27.55 21.49
CA TYR A 325 -10.00 -26.21 21.41
C TYR A 325 -9.03 -26.02 20.21
N ARG A 326 -9.27 -24.96 19.44
CA ARG A 326 -8.40 -24.54 18.34
C ARG A 326 -8.17 -23.04 18.41
N GLU A 327 -6.92 -22.63 18.52
CA GLU A 327 -6.55 -21.20 18.56
C GLU A 327 -6.99 -20.45 17.30
N ASP A 328 -6.95 -21.12 16.14
CA ASP A 328 -7.45 -20.56 14.88
C ASP A 328 -8.91 -20.11 14.98
N ASN A 329 -9.77 -20.91 15.65
CA ASN A 329 -11.19 -20.58 15.83
C ASN A 329 -11.36 -19.40 16.81
N TYR A 330 -10.55 -19.34 17.85
CA TYR A 330 -10.51 -18.22 18.80
C TYR A 330 -10.09 -16.91 18.07
N ILE A 331 -8.95 -16.93 17.37
CA ILE A 331 -8.44 -15.77 16.61
C ILE A 331 -9.42 -15.37 15.52
N ARG A 332 -10.01 -16.33 14.83
CA ARG A 332 -11.03 -16.09 13.81
C ARG A 332 -12.27 -15.43 14.38
N THR A 333 -12.74 -15.85 15.55
CA THR A 333 -13.86 -15.21 16.26
C THR A 333 -13.53 -13.78 16.61
N LEU A 334 -12.38 -13.55 17.24
CA LEU A 334 -11.91 -12.22 17.63
C LEU A 334 -11.80 -11.28 16.43
N ASN A 335 -11.12 -11.72 15.37
CA ASN A 335 -10.91 -10.92 14.16
C ASN A 335 -12.24 -10.65 13.43
N ASN A 336 -13.11 -11.62 13.32
CA ASN A 336 -14.39 -11.47 12.65
C ASN A 336 -15.29 -10.46 13.38
N LEU A 337 -15.42 -10.58 14.70
CA LEU A 337 -16.22 -9.64 15.50
C LEU A 337 -15.68 -8.20 15.42
N ASN A 338 -14.35 -8.01 15.47
CA ASN A 338 -13.72 -6.70 15.30
C ASN A 338 -13.99 -6.08 13.92
N GLN A 339 -14.07 -6.90 12.88
CA GLN A 339 -14.22 -6.41 11.49
C GLN A 339 -15.67 -6.13 11.09
N LEU A 340 -16.65 -6.62 11.83
CA LEU A 340 -18.07 -6.34 11.57
C LEU A 340 -18.41 -4.85 11.71
N GLY A 341 -17.61 -4.08 12.46
CA GLY A 341 -17.87 -2.66 12.71
C GLY A 341 -19.12 -2.38 13.54
N ALA A 342 -19.68 -3.41 14.15
CA ALA A 342 -20.80 -3.33 15.09
C ALA A 342 -20.33 -3.00 16.52
N TRP A 343 -19.10 -3.39 16.83
CA TRP A 343 -18.46 -3.18 18.14
C TRP A 343 -17.16 -2.40 17.98
N GLN A 344 -16.92 -1.48 18.92
CA GLN A 344 -15.68 -0.70 18.98
C GLN A 344 -14.58 -1.42 19.78
N VAL A 345 -14.99 -2.26 20.75
CA VAL A 345 -14.09 -3.10 21.54
C VAL A 345 -14.67 -4.51 21.59
N VAL A 346 -13.84 -5.47 21.25
CA VAL A 346 -14.13 -6.89 21.36
C VAL A 346 -13.09 -7.51 22.28
N ASN A 347 -13.52 -7.98 23.43
CA ASN A 347 -12.66 -8.67 24.38
C ASN A 347 -13.18 -10.10 24.60
N VAL A 348 -12.34 -11.10 24.41
CA VAL A 348 -12.66 -12.51 24.57
C VAL A 348 -11.76 -13.07 25.63
N LEU A 349 -12.34 -13.35 26.80
CA LEU A 349 -11.62 -13.83 27.97
C LEU A 349 -11.86 -15.35 28.12
N PRO A 350 -10.81 -16.15 28.03
CA PRO A 350 -10.89 -17.57 28.40
C PRO A 350 -10.82 -17.72 29.92
N SER A 351 -11.55 -18.66 30.46
CA SER A 351 -11.44 -19.13 31.85
C SER A 351 -11.40 -20.66 31.88
N VAL A 352 -10.55 -21.20 32.73
CA VAL A 352 -10.43 -22.63 32.93
C VAL A 352 -10.90 -22.91 34.33
N ASP A 353 -11.96 -23.72 34.47
CA ASP A 353 -12.39 -24.16 35.79
C ASP A 353 -11.37 -25.11 36.42
N SER A 354 -11.20 -25.05 37.73
CA SER A 354 -10.40 -26.02 38.48
C SER A 354 -10.96 -27.42 38.23
N LEU A 355 -10.15 -28.31 37.66
CA LEU A 355 -10.58 -29.63 37.25
C LEU A 355 -11.05 -30.44 38.44
N PRO A 356 -12.31 -30.93 38.46
CA PRO A 356 -12.63 -32.12 39.21
C PRO A 356 -11.85 -33.29 38.59
N THR A 357 -11.34 -34.21 39.41
CA THR A 357 -10.37 -35.24 39.02
C THR A 357 -10.83 -36.19 37.89
N ASP A 358 -12.13 -36.22 37.57
CA ASP A 358 -12.76 -37.16 36.62
C ASP A 358 -13.46 -36.48 35.42
N SER A 359 -13.26 -35.20 35.16
CA SER A 359 -13.94 -34.50 34.07
C SER A 359 -13.01 -34.13 32.93
N VAL A 360 -13.54 -34.14 31.70
CA VAL A 360 -12.85 -33.65 30.48
C VAL A 360 -12.48 -32.19 30.65
N PRO A 361 -11.19 -31.80 30.48
CA PRO A 361 -10.76 -30.42 30.63
C PRO A 361 -11.47 -29.48 29.67
N LYS A 362 -12.04 -28.38 30.16
CA LYS A 362 -12.79 -27.38 29.35
C LYS A 362 -12.25 -26.00 29.57
N VAL A 363 -12.39 -25.17 28.52
CA VAL A 363 -12.14 -23.71 28.55
C VAL A 363 -13.46 -23.01 28.25
N ASP A 364 -13.93 -22.21 29.17
CA ASP A 364 -15.08 -21.35 29.02
C ASP A 364 -14.64 -20.02 28.40
N PHE A 365 -15.49 -19.41 27.58
CA PHE A 365 -15.18 -18.14 26.92
C PHE A 365 -16.24 -17.11 27.26
N THR A 366 -15.78 -15.97 27.77
CA THR A 366 -16.64 -14.81 28.00
C THR A 366 -16.28 -13.69 27.02
N LEU A 367 -17.25 -13.30 26.21
CA LEU A 367 -17.10 -12.26 25.18
C LEU A 367 -17.76 -10.97 25.65
N PHE A 368 -16.96 -9.93 25.87
CA PHE A 368 -17.41 -8.58 26.19
C PHE A 368 -17.33 -7.71 24.95
N LEU A 369 -18.49 -7.32 24.41
CA LEU A 369 -18.60 -6.59 23.14
C LEU A 369 -19.20 -5.20 23.40
N THR A 370 -18.37 -4.16 23.28
CA THR A 370 -18.82 -2.77 23.47
C THR A 370 -19.33 -2.20 22.14
N PRO A 371 -20.63 -1.87 22.01
CA PRO A 371 -21.20 -1.44 20.74
C PRO A 371 -20.71 -0.08 20.29
N VAL A 372 -20.58 0.09 18.97
CA VAL A 372 -20.36 1.41 18.36
C VAL A 372 -21.63 2.25 18.44
N LYS A 373 -21.51 3.58 18.46
CA LYS A 373 -22.68 4.46 18.32
C LYS A 373 -23.46 4.14 17.05
N LYS A 374 -24.77 3.90 17.19
CA LYS A 374 -25.65 3.50 16.09
C LYS A 374 -25.66 4.50 14.94
N TYR A 375 -25.67 5.78 15.27
CA TYR A 375 -25.65 6.88 14.30
C TYR A 375 -24.35 7.65 14.35
N SER A 376 -23.83 8.04 13.19
CA SER A 376 -22.75 9.01 13.05
C SER A 376 -23.05 9.97 11.92
N PHE A 377 -22.76 11.23 12.14
CA PHE A 377 -22.81 12.30 11.16
C PHE A 377 -21.39 12.72 10.80
N SER A 378 -21.13 12.98 9.52
CA SER A 378 -19.88 13.57 9.05
C SER A 378 -20.15 14.67 8.02
N ALA A 379 -19.38 15.73 8.09
CA ALA A 379 -19.38 16.83 7.14
C ALA A 379 -17.95 17.03 6.62
N ASN A 380 -17.78 17.00 5.30
CA ASN A 380 -16.50 17.22 4.64
C ASN A 380 -16.65 18.41 3.67
N ILE A 381 -15.64 19.28 3.65
CA ILE A 381 -15.53 20.36 2.67
C ILE A 381 -14.21 20.17 1.95
N GLU A 382 -14.26 20.16 0.63
CA GLU A 382 -13.09 20.03 -0.24
C GLU A 382 -12.98 21.29 -1.11
N SER A 383 -11.78 21.79 -1.32
CA SER A 383 -11.51 22.80 -2.32
C SER A 383 -10.48 22.29 -3.32
N SER A 384 -10.67 22.62 -4.58
CA SER A 384 -9.78 22.22 -5.67
C SER A 384 -9.43 23.42 -6.52
N LEU A 385 -8.17 23.52 -6.91
CA LEU A 385 -7.70 24.51 -7.90
C LEU A 385 -7.10 23.77 -9.08
N SER A 386 -7.71 23.92 -10.25
CA SER A 386 -7.21 23.38 -11.50
C SER A 386 -6.71 24.52 -12.37
N THR A 387 -5.41 24.52 -12.68
CA THR A 387 -4.80 25.54 -13.53
C THR A 387 -4.68 25.05 -14.97
N ASN A 388 -4.82 25.98 -15.92
CA ASN A 388 -4.71 25.70 -17.37
C ASN A 388 -5.73 24.64 -17.87
N VAL A 389 -6.93 24.64 -17.33
CA VAL A 389 -8.00 23.74 -17.82
C VAL A 389 -8.45 24.22 -19.18
N THR A 390 -8.14 23.46 -20.22
CA THR A 390 -8.76 23.56 -21.55
C THR A 390 -10.03 22.72 -21.56
N ALA A 391 -11.05 23.17 -20.85
CA ALA A 391 -12.35 22.52 -20.89
C ALA A 391 -13.23 23.11 -22.00
N ALA A 392 -14.29 22.43 -22.35
CA ALA A 392 -15.34 22.90 -23.28
C ALA A 392 -15.89 24.30 -22.94
N THR A 393 -15.58 24.82 -21.80
CA THR A 393 -16.15 25.99 -21.14
C THR A 393 -15.22 27.16 -20.98
N GLY A 394 -14.06 27.15 -21.65
CA GLY A 394 -13.09 28.27 -21.62
C GLY A 394 -11.75 27.91 -20.99
N ASN A 395 -10.73 28.64 -21.46
CA ASN A 395 -9.37 28.57 -20.90
C ASN A 395 -9.37 29.26 -19.54
N GLY A 396 -8.89 28.58 -18.47
CA GLY A 396 -8.75 29.28 -17.21
C GLY A 396 -8.36 28.44 -16.02
N ASN A 397 -8.20 29.14 -14.94
CA ASN A 397 -8.02 28.52 -13.63
C ASN A 397 -9.41 28.29 -13.00
N ILE A 398 -9.72 27.06 -12.71
CA ILE A 398 -11.02 26.69 -12.12
C ILE A 398 -10.80 26.42 -10.61
N LEU A 399 -11.52 27.16 -9.79
CA LEU A 399 -11.59 26.98 -8.36
C LEU A 399 -12.91 26.24 -8.04
N GLY A 400 -12.79 25.07 -7.48
CA GLY A 400 -13.91 24.24 -7.07
C GLY A 400 -14.07 24.16 -5.56
N PHE A 401 -15.32 24.14 -5.09
CA PHE A 401 -15.71 23.84 -3.72
C PHE A 401 -16.72 22.72 -3.71
N LEU A 402 -16.52 21.74 -2.85
CA LEU A 402 -17.38 20.58 -2.69
C LEU A 402 -17.71 20.37 -1.22
N GLY A 403 -18.98 20.35 -0.90
CA GLY A 403 -19.51 19.96 0.41
C GLY A 403 -20.11 18.56 0.35
N ASN A 404 -19.85 17.73 1.33
CA ASN A 404 -20.44 16.41 1.47
C ASN A 404 -20.90 16.19 2.93
N LEU A 405 -22.20 15.95 3.10
CA LEU A 405 -22.84 15.64 4.39
C LEU A 405 -23.27 14.18 4.37
N SER A 406 -22.84 13.40 5.38
CA SER A 406 -23.18 11.98 5.45
C SER A 406 -23.76 11.60 6.80
N LEU A 407 -24.82 10.82 6.76
CA LEU A 407 -25.45 10.18 7.92
C LEU A 407 -25.31 8.66 7.78
N THR A 408 -24.69 8.03 8.77
CA THR A 408 -24.51 6.58 8.80
C THR A 408 -25.27 5.96 9.96
N ASN A 409 -26.11 4.98 9.67
CA ASN A 409 -26.66 4.04 10.65
C ASN A 409 -25.90 2.72 10.54
N ARG A 410 -25.27 2.28 11.63
CA ARG A 410 -24.38 1.10 11.67
C ARG A 410 -25.05 -0.19 12.13
N ASN A 411 -26.33 -0.13 12.45
CA ASN A 411 -27.04 -1.31 12.94
C ASN A 411 -28.51 -1.30 12.50
N VAL A 412 -28.72 -1.34 11.20
CA VAL A 412 -30.04 -1.52 10.60
C VAL A 412 -30.50 -2.95 10.84
N GLY A 413 -31.75 -3.14 11.26
CA GLY A 413 -32.34 -4.48 11.49
C GLY A 413 -31.65 -5.29 12.58
N LYS A 414 -30.86 -4.69 13.49
CA LYS A 414 -30.11 -5.42 14.54
C LYS A 414 -29.13 -6.48 14.03
N GLU A 415 -28.73 -6.41 12.75
CA GLU A 415 -27.81 -7.36 12.10
C GLU A 415 -26.44 -6.75 11.76
N GLY A 416 -26.08 -5.60 12.35
CA GLY A 416 -24.84 -4.91 12.03
C GLY A 416 -24.79 -4.39 10.59
N ILE A 417 -25.93 -4.30 9.93
CA ILE A 417 -26.06 -3.75 8.59
C ILE A 417 -25.83 -2.25 8.67
N ARG A 418 -24.94 -1.74 7.83
CA ARG A 418 -24.60 -0.32 7.74
C ARG A 418 -25.24 0.31 6.52
N ILE A 419 -25.99 1.40 6.73
CA ILE A 419 -26.45 2.25 5.66
C ILE A 419 -25.88 3.65 5.83
N THR A 420 -25.36 4.20 4.75
CA THR A 420 -24.81 5.57 4.71
C THR A 420 -25.55 6.35 3.64
N HIS A 421 -26.18 7.43 4.03
CA HIS A 421 -26.78 8.41 3.14
C HIS A 421 -25.87 9.61 3.06
N SER A 422 -25.60 10.10 1.85
CA SER A 422 -24.76 11.27 1.65
C SER A 422 -25.38 12.23 0.66
N VAL A 423 -25.35 13.51 0.98
CA VAL A 423 -25.71 14.61 0.07
C VAL A 423 -24.44 15.35 -0.26
N ARG A 424 -24.20 15.53 -1.54
CA ARG A 424 -23.03 16.20 -2.09
C ARG A 424 -23.49 17.41 -2.89
N SER A 425 -22.86 18.56 -2.64
CA SER A 425 -23.10 19.79 -3.41
C SER A 425 -21.77 20.41 -3.78
N GLY A 426 -21.59 20.74 -5.06
CA GLY A 426 -20.36 21.30 -5.60
C GLY A 426 -20.62 22.51 -6.48
N VAL A 427 -19.67 23.46 -6.46
CA VAL A 427 -19.65 24.62 -7.34
C VAL A 427 -18.24 24.85 -7.86
N GLU A 428 -18.13 25.25 -9.10
CA GLU A 428 -16.87 25.63 -9.73
C GLU A 428 -16.94 27.06 -10.27
N TYR A 429 -15.85 27.79 -10.10
CA TYR A 429 -15.69 29.17 -10.57
C TYR A 429 -14.52 29.25 -11.52
N ASN A 430 -14.66 29.99 -12.62
CA ASN A 430 -13.57 30.26 -13.55
C ASN A 430 -12.91 31.58 -13.16
N LEU A 431 -11.74 31.53 -12.54
CA LEU A 431 -10.98 32.70 -12.08
C LEU A 431 -10.48 33.57 -13.23
N SER A 432 -10.36 33.02 -14.45
CA SER A 432 -9.92 33.75 -15.64
C SER A 432 -11.03 34.52 -16.34
N GLN A 433 -12.29 34.30 -15.90
CA GLN A 433 -13.47 35.03 -16.42
C GLN A 433 -14.16 35.78 -15.27
N ASN A 434 -13.42 36.61 -14.57
CA ASN A 434 -13.91 37.42 -13.43
C ASN A 434 -14.66 36.63 -12.36
N GLY A 435 -14.26 35.36 -12.14
CA GLY A 435 -14.91 34.53 -11.13
C GLY A 435 -16.30 34.01 -11.51
N ALA A 436 -16.66 34.03 -12.81
CA ALA A 436 -17.95 33.53 -13.26
C ALA A 436 -18.16 32.07 -12.84
N GLN A 437 -19.35 31.75 -12.34
CA GLN A 437 -19.70 30.38 -11.98
C GLN A 437 -19.73 29.50 -13.22
N ASN A 438 -18.95 28.40 -13.19
CA ASN A 438 -18.73 27.50 -14.30
C ASN A 438 -19.63 26.27 -14.25
N SER A 439 -19.82 25.70 -13.05
CA SER A 439 -20.69 24.54 -12.88
C SER A 439 -21.32 24.45 -11.49
N ARG A 440 -22.41 23.72 -11.40
CA ARG A 440 -23.06 23.28 -10.15
C ARG A 440 -23.29 21.80 -10.20
N GLU A 441 -22.97 21.12 -9.11
CA GLU A 441 -23.26 19.71 -8.92
C GLU A 441 -24.13 19.51 -7.69
N LEU A 442 -25.13 18.65 -7.79
CA LEU A 442 -25.93 18.17 -6.67
C LEU A 442 -26.06 16.66 -6.80
N GLY A 443 -25.75 15.94 -5.73
CA GLY A 443 -25.82 14.48 -5.72
C GLY A 443 -26.35 13.95 -4.39
N TYR A 444 -27.04 12.83 -4.48
CA TYR A 444 -27.45 12.02 -3.33
C TYR A 444 -26.97 10.59 -3.55
N SER A 445 -26.38 9.99 -2.52
CA SER A 445 -25.98 8.59 -2.54
C SER A 445 -26.45 7.85 -1.30
N SER A 446 -26.79 6.58 -1.49
CA SER A 446 -27.15 5.64 -0.43
C SER A 446 -26.34 4.37 -0.61
N ASN A 447 -25.56 4.00 0.42
CA ASN A 447 -24.72 2.84 0.42
C ASN A 447 -25.11 1.90 1.56
N LEU A 448 -25.62 0.73 1.21
CA LEU A 448 -25.97 -0.36 2.14
C LEU A 448 -24.85 -1.41 2.12
N SER A 449 -24.34 -1.76 3.29
CA SER A 449 -23.32 -2.83 3.46
C SER A 449 -23.82 -3.86 4.47
N ILE A 450 -23.98 -5.09 4.01
CA ILE A 450 -24.48 -6.23 4.79
C ILE A 450 -23.28 -7.15 5.10
N PRO A 451 -22.93 -7.46 6.36
CA PRO A 451 -21.74 -8.19 6.72
C PRO A 451 -21.86 -9.72 6.50
N LYS A 452 -22.53 -10.11 5.44
CA LYS A 452 -22.68 -11.50 4.98
C LYS A 452 -22.83 -11.54 3.46
N PHE A 453 -22.54 -12.69 2.84
CA PHE A 453 -22.86 -12.89 1.43
C PHE A 453 -24.35 -13.22 1.28
N MET A 454 -25.06 -12.37 0.56
CA MET A 454 -26.48 -12.55 0.24
C MET A 454 -26.65 -13.43 -1.02
N PRO A 455 -27.78 -14.18 -1.14
CA PRO A 455 -28.16 -14.79 -2.41
C PRO A 455 -28.29 -13.73 -3.52
N PRO A 456 -28.30 -14.11 -4.83
CA PRO A 456 -28.31 -15.50 -5.29
C PRO A 456 -26.91 -16.11 -5.52
N PHE A 457 -25.85 -15.32 -5.68
CA PHE A 457 -24.56 -15.78 -6.21
C PHE A 457 -23.54 -16.19 -5.13
N LYS A 458 -23.95 -16.33 -3.85
CA LYS A 458 -23.03 -16.65 -2.75
C LYS A 458 -22.20 -17.93 -2.95
N PHE A 459 -22.66 -18.87 -3.78
CA PHE A 459 -22.00 -20.15 -4.07
C PHE A 459 -20.73 -19.98 -4.96
N LEU A 460 -20.62 -18.88 -5.71
CA LEU A 460 -19.47 -18.53 -6.55
C LEU A 460 -18.35 -17.81 -5.76
N LEU A 461 -18.59 -17.48 -4.49
CA LEU A 461 -17.72 -16.67 -3.67
C LEU A 461 -16.80 -17.52 -2.79
N PRO A 462 -15.69 -16.98 -2.29
CA PRO A 462 -14.78 -17.72 -1.42
C PRO A 462 -15.48 -18.29 -0.18
N LYS A 463 -15.25 -19.56 0.13
CA LYS A 463 -15.93 -20.28 1.24
C LYS A 463 -15.50 -19.79 2.63
N LYS A 464 -14.24 -19.37 2.82
CA LYS A 464 -13.69 -18.95 4.11
C LYS A 464 -12.90 -17.64 4.00
N PRO A 465 -13.54 -16.51 3.65
CA PRO A 465 -12.85 -15.23 3.63
C PRO A 465 -12.64 -14.72 5.08
N ILE A 466 -11.64 -13.85 5.27
CA ILE A 466 -11.42 -13.14 6.53
C ILE A 466 -12.56 -12.14 6.74
N THR A 467 -12.87 -11.32 5.71
CA THR A 467 -14.04 -10.43 5.71
C THR A 467 -14.92 -10.73 4.51
N LYS A 468 -16.20 -10.47 4.67
CA LYS A 468 -17.21 -10.63 3.61
C LYS A 468 -18.33 -9.62 3.79
N SER A 469 -18.78 -9.05 2.70
CA SER A 469 -19.95 -8.18 2.68
C SER A 469 -20.68 -8.26 1.35
N SER A 470 -21.98 -8.01 1.38
CA SER A 470 -22.76 -7.67 0.21
C SER A 470 -23.06 -6.18 0.26
N THR A 471 -22.96 -5.50 -0.87
CA THR A 471 -23.14 -4.05 -0.98
C THR A 471 -24.23 -3.71 -1.98
N ILE A 472 -25.06 -2.72 -1.65
CA ILE A 472 -26.00 -2.10 -2.59
C ILE A 472 -25.69 -0.61 -2.58
N ASN A 473 -25.39 -0.07 -3.74
CA ASN A 473 -25.09 1.35 -3.92
C ASN A 473 -26.14 1.97 -4.83
N ALA A 474 -26.71 3.08 -4.43
CA ALA A 474 -27.59 3.90 -5.27
C ALA A 474 -27.08 5.33 -5.24
N ASN A 475 -26.92 5.94 -6.41
CA ASN A 475 -26.48 7.33 -6.55
C ASN A 475 -27.28 8.03 -7.63
N ILE A 476 -27.71 9.25 -7.34
CA ILE A 476 -28.36 10.16 -8.30
C ILE A 476 -27.60 11.46 -8.23
N SER A 477 -27.21 12.01 -9.37
CA SER A 477 -26.54 13.30 -9.44
C SER A 477 -27.01 14.13 -10.64
N SER A 478 -26.96 15.43 -10.48
CA SER A 478 -27.21 16.41 -11.53
C SER A 478 -26.06 17.39 -11.59
N LEU A 479 -25.45 17.52 -12.74
CA LEU A 479 -24.42 18.48 -13.06
C LEU A 479 -24.98 19.50 -14.05
N ASN A 480 -25.00 20.75 -13.66
CA ASN A 480 -25.31 21.86 -14.56
C ASN A 480 -24.00 22.56 -14.95
N ARG A 481 -23.65 22.48 -16.23
CA ARG A 481 -22.57 23.22 -16.84
C ARG A 481 -23.13 24.49 -17.45
N ILE A 482 -22.99 25.60 -16.73
CA ILE A 482 -23.65 26.86 -17.05
C ILE A 482 -23.29 27.34 -18.47
N GLY A 483 -24.31 27.61 -19.28
CA GLY A 483 -24.18 28.03 -20.68
C GLY A 483 -23.89 26.90 -21.69
N PHE A 484 -23.79 25.64 -21.25
CA PHE A 484 -23.47 24.51 -22.13
C PHE A 484 -24.47 23.37 -22.07
N PHE A 485 -24.66 22.72 -20.91
CA PHE A 485 -25.55 21.56 -20.79
C PHE A 485 -25.89 21.18 -19.35
N ASN A 486 -26.92 20.38 -19.19
CA ASN A 486 -27.21 19.64 -17.97
C ASN A 486 -26.99 18.15 -18.18
N LEU A 487 -26.43 17.49 -17.18
CA LEU A 487 -26.18 16.05 -17.15
C LEU A 487 -26.83 15.45 -15.91
N ALA A 488 -27.82 14.58 -16.07
CA ALA A 488 -28.36 13.76 -15.01
C ALA A 488 -27.73 12.38 -15.04
N SER A 489 -27.35 11.86 -13.89
CA SER A 489 -26.75 10.54 -13.76
C SER A 489 -27.46 9.74 -12.67
N PHE A 490 -27.68 8.46 -12.95
CA PHE A 490 -28.20 7.49 -12.00
C PHE A 490 -27.28 6.26 -12.02
N ASN A 491 -26.90 5.79 -10.84
CA ASN A 491 -26.13 4.57 -10.68
C ASN A 491 -26.80 3.68 -9.63
N LEU A 492 -26.92 2.39 -9.94
CA LEU A 492 -27.39 1.36 -9.03
C LEU A 492 -26.48 0.14 -9.16
N GLY A 493 -25.93 -0.33 -8.05
CA GLY A 493 -25.03 -1.49 -8.03
C GLY A 493 -25.38 -2.45 -6.90
N PHE A 494 -25.32 -3.74 -7.20
CA PHE A 494 -25.32 -4.82 -6.23
C PHE A 494 -24.03 -5.60 -6.37
N GLY A 495 -23.34 -5.88 -5.25
CA GLY A 495 -22.06 -6.55 -5.31
C GLY A 495 -21.66 -7.23 -4.02
N TYR A 496 -20.51 -7.91 -4.12
CA TYR A 496 -19.84 -8.62 -3.05
C TYR A 496 -18.41 -8.12 -2.90
N GLU A 497 -17.98 -7.95 -1.65
CA GLU A 497 -16.61 -7.59 -1.31
C GLU A 497 -16.05 -8.59 -0.29
N TRP A 498 -14.80 -8.96 -0.45
CA TRP A 498 -14.15 -9.91 0.46
C TRP A 498 -12.65 -9.66 0.62
N LYS A 499 -12.11 -10.12 1.75
CA LYS A 499 -10.68 -10.30 1.96
C LYS A 499 -10.40 -11.78 2.18
N ARG A 500 -9.63 -12.40 1.32
CA ARG A 500 -9.21 -13.79 1.48
C ARG A 500 -8.01 -13.92 2.40
N LYS A 501 -7.08 -12.96 2.32
CA LYS A 501 -5.90 -12.79 3.18
C LYS A 501 -5.82 -11.32 3.58
N ILE A 502 -5.03 -11.01 4.61
CA ILE A 502 -4.82 -9.62 5.07
C ILE A 502 -4.34 -8.70 3.93
N ASN A 503 -3.54 -9.25 3.02
CA ASN A 503 -2.93 -8.54 1.90
C ASN A 503 -3.70 -8.67 0.58
N SER A 504 -4.94 -9.17 0.57
CA SER A 504 -5.73 -9.31 -0.66
C SER A 504 -7.16 -8.88 -0.47
N THR A 505 -7.69 -8.11 -1.42
CA THR A 505 -9.08 -7.69 -1.48
C THR A 505 -9.67 -8.04 -2.84
N GLY A 506 -10.89 -8.53 -2.85
CA GLY A 506 -11.63 -8.80 -4.07
C GLY A 506 -13.02 -8.21 -4.00
N PHE A 507 -13.56 -7.83 -5.13
CA PHE A 507 -14.97 -7.49 -5.28
C PHE A 507 -15.53 -8.10 -6.57
N TRP A 508 -16.82 -8.38 -6.57
CA TRP A 508 -17.60 -8.73 -7.74
C TRP A 508 -18.95 -8.05 -7.66
N ARG A 509 -19.30 -7.29 -8.67
CA ARG A 509 -20.61 -6.65 -8.84
C ARG A 509 -21.32 -7.34 -10.00
N PRO A 510 -22.18 -8.32 -9.74
CA PRO A 510 -22.93 -9.02 -10.78
C PRO A 510 -24.00 -8.14 -11.44
N LEU A 511 -24.34 -7.01 -10.82
CA LEU A 511 -25.25 -6.03 -11.39
C LEU A 511 -24.75 -4.63 -11.13
N SER A 512 -24.51 -3.88 -12.19
CA SER A 512 -24.22 -2.44 -12.19
C SER A 512 -25.05 -1.80 -13.29
N ILE A 513 -25.82 -0.78 -12.94
CA ILE A 513 -26.63 0.00 -13.86
C ILE A 513 -26.14 1.43 -13.75
N ASP A 514 -25.58 1.98 -14.84
CA ASP A 514 -25.19 3.37 -14.97
C ASP A 514 -26.02 4.01 -16.09
N TYR A 515 -26.82 5.00 -15.77
CA TYR A 515 -27.59 5.77 -16.72
C TYR A 515 -27.15 7.21 -16.70
N SER A 516 -26.89 7.76 -17.85
CA SER A 516 -26.48 9.16 -18.04
C SER A 516 -27.34 9.78 -19.13
N ASN A 517 -27.96 10.92 -18.82
CA ASN A 517 -28.80 11.66 -19.74
C ASN A 517 -28.37 13.12 -19.84
N LEU A 518 -28.06 13.53 -21.06
CA LEU A 518 -27.72 14.90 -21.40
C LEU A 518 -29.03 15.62 -21.82
N TYR A 519 -29.29 16.77 -21.22
CA TYR A 519 -30.46 17.59 -21.56
C TYR A 519 -30.12 19.08 -21.47
N ASN A 520 -30.95 19.93 -22.04
CA ASN A 520 -30.79 21.39 -22.12
C ASN A 520 -29.38 21.79 -22.67
N ALA A 521 -28.94 21.11 -23.73
CA ALA A 521 -27.71 21.46 -24.41
C ALA A 521 -27.93 22.76 -25.22
N SER A 522 -27.02 23.73 -25.03
CA SER A 522 -27.02 24.98 -25.79
C SER A 522 -26.69 24.78 -27.28
N ASP A 523 -27.09 25.70 -28.15
CA ASP A 523 -26.81 25.63 -29.58
C ASP A 523 -25.30 25.64 -29.86
N SER A 524 -24.53 26.41 -29.09
CA SER A 524 -23.09 26.44 -29.20
C SER A 524 -22.46 25.09 -28.85
N PHE A 525 -22.96 24.38 -27.84
CA PHE A 525 -22.51 23.06 -27.47
C PHE A 525 -22.95 22.00 -28.49
N ASN A 526 -24.19 22.10 -29.01
CA ASN A 526 -24.70 21.22 -30.07
C ASN A 526 -23.84 21.33 -31.33
N LYS A 527 -23.52 22.56 -31.77
CA LYS A 527 -22.63 22.80 -32.89
C LYS A 527 -21.24 22.21 -32.67
N ALA A 528 -20.65 22.42 -31.47
CA ALA A 528 -19.37 21.82 -31.13
C ALA A 528 -19.41 20.27 -31.16
N ARG A 529 -20.56 19.67 -30.83
CA ARG A 529 -20.76 18.19 -30.92
C ARG A 529 -20.86 17.73 -32.38
N GLU A 530 -21.48 18.50 -33.26
CA GLU A 530 -21.57 18.19 -34.69
C GLU A 530 -20.19 18.24 -35.36
N ASP A 531 -19.41 19.26 -35.04
CA ASP A 531 -18.06 19.46 -35.56
C ASP A 531 -17.02 18.46 -34.99
N ASN A 532 -17.36 17.79 -33.90
CA ASN A 532 -16.46 16.88 -33.21
C ASN A 532 -17.14 15.55 -32.90
N VAL A 533 -16.87 14.54 -33.73
CA VAL A 533 -17.43 13.18 -33.60
C VAL A 533 -17.18 12.59 -32.21
N PHE A 534 -16.05 12.94 -31.59
CA PHE A 534 -15.71 12.52 -30.26
C PHE A 534 -16.68 13.10 -29.20
N LEU A 535 -16.96 14.42 -29.27
CA LEU A 535 -17.95 15.06 -28.40
C LEU A 535 -19.35 14.48 -28.62
N LYS A 536 -19.72 14.23 -29.86
CA LYS A 536 -21.00 13.63 -30.23
C LYS A 536 -21.19 12.28 -29.55
N ASN A 537 -20.16 11.43 -29.58
CA ASN A 537 -20.23 10.09 -29.00
C ASN A 537 -20.10 10.10 -27.46
N SER A 538 -19.39 11.09 -26.91
CA SER A 538 -19.14 11.21 -25.48
C SER A 538 -20.32 11.70 -24.68
N PHE A 539 -21.08 12.63 -25.25
CA PHE A 539 -22.22 13.26 -24.60
C PHE A 539 -23.56 12.80 -25.21
N GLN A 540 -23.73 11.50 -25.33
CA GLN A 540 -24.98 10.88 -25.68
C GLN A 540 -25.63 10.28 -24.43
N THR A 541 -26.99 10.26 -24.43
CA THR A 541 -27.71 9.45 -23.45
C THR A 541 -27.22 8.02 -23.54
N SER A 542 -26.78 7.47 -22.44
CA SER A 542 -26.20 6.14 -22.38
C SER A 542 -26.72 5.36 -21.20
N LEU A 543 -26.95 4.07 -21.42
CA LEU A 543 -27.30 3.09 -20.43
C LEU A 543 -26.20 2.01 -20.45
N VAL A 544 -25.61 1.73 -19.30
CA VAL A 544 -24.64 0.65 -19.08
C VAL A 544 -25.26 -0.31 -18.09
N ILE A 545 -25.50 -1.54 -18.49
CA ILE A 545 -25.98 -2.61 -17.58
C ILE A 545 -25.05 -3.80 -17.75
N GLY A 546 -24.33 -4.13 -16.70
CA GLY A 546 -23.34 -5.17 -16.78
C GLY A 546 -22.80 -5.58 -15.42
N GLN A 547 -21.63 -6.17 -15.43
CA GLN A 547 -20.95 -6.63 -14.24
C GLN A 547 -19.48 -6.19 -14.20
N SER A 548 -18.95 -6.10 -12.99
CA SER A 548 -17.54 -5.80 -12.80
C SER A 548 -16.91 -6.68 -11.72
N PHE A 549 -15.65 -7.04 -11.97
CA PHE A 549 -14.81 -7.82 -11.07
C PHE A 549 -13.49 -7.07 -10.83
N GLY A 550 -13.03 -7.05 -9.59
CA GLY A 550 -11.73 -6.52 -9.28
C GLY A 550 -11.03 -7.32 -8.19
N TYR A 551 -9.71 -7.38 -8.32
CA TYR A 551 -8.85 -8.04 -7.33
C TYR A 551 -7.57 -7.24 -7.11
N ALA A 552 -7.23 -7.01 -5.85
CA ALA A 552 -6.00 -6.35 -5.46
C ALA A 552 -5.20 -7.26 -4.51
N LEU A 553 -3.89 -7.35 -4.75
CA LEU A 553 -2.96 -8.16 -3.97
C LEU A 553 -1.71 -7.34 -3.66
N GLN A 554 -1.33 -7.29 -2.39
CA GLN A 554 -0.07 -6.70 -1.95
C GLN A 554 0.89 -7.81 -1.53
N LEU A 555 2.07 -7.83 -2.11
CA LEU A 555 3.14 -8.75 -1.79
C LEU A 555 4.29 -8.00 -1.14
N THR A 556 4.73 -8.47 0.02
CA THR A 556 5.94 -8.00 0.68
C THR A 556 7.00 -9.08 0.57
N GLY A 557 8.20 -8.72 0.17
CA GLY A 557 9.29 -9.67 -0.01
C GLY A 557 9.68 -10.32 1.33
N LYS A 558 9.68 -11.64 1.40
CA LYS A 558 10.10 -12.36 2.63
C LYS A 558 11.55 -12.06 3.02
N LYS A 559 12.45 -11.92 2.04
CA LYS A 559 13.88 -11.60 2.25
C LYS A 559 14.16 -10.10 2.23
N HIS A 560 13.25 -9.30 1.69
CA HIS A 560 13.37 -7.87 1.51
C HIS A 560 12.04 -7.21 1.90
N PRO A 561 11.78 -7.01 3.20
CA PRO A 561 10.55 -6.37 3.68
C PRO A 561 10.42 -4.91 3.25
N ASP A 562 11.54 -4.31 2.84
CA ASP A 562 11.65 -2.99 2.21
C ASP A 562 11.03 -2.93 0.81
N ARG A 563 10.72 -4.08 0.19
CA ARG A 563 10.12 -4.17 -1.15
C ARG A 563 8.68 -4.60 -1.08
N ILE A 564 7.81 -3.76 -1.61
CA ILE A 564 6.36 -4.00 -1.65
C ILE A 564 5.91 -3.95 -3.11
N THR A 565 5.20 -4.99 -3.54
CA THR A 565 4.59 -5.02 -4.88
C THR A 565 3.09 -5.11 -4.74
N THR A 566 2.35 -4.23 -5.40
CA THR A 566 0.89 -4.29 -5.48
C THR A 566 0.46 -4.62 -6.89
N PHE A 567 -0.45 -5.57 -7.01
CA PHE A 567 -1.13 -5.93 -8.25
C PHE A 567 -2.59 -5.57 -8.13
N LYS A 568 -3.15 -4.94 -9.13
CA LYS A 568 -4.58 -4.65 -9.20
C LYS A 568 -5.07 -5.00 -10.60
N VAL A 569 -6.17 -5.75 -10.66
CA VAL A 569 -6.84 -6.15 -11.90
C VAL A 569 -8.30 -5.73 -11.78
N ASN A 570 -8.83 -5.11 -12.81
CA ASN A 570 -10.26 -4.82 -12.93
C ASN A 570 -10.77 -5.33 -14.28
N LEU A 571 -11.93 -5.92 -14.28
CA LEU A 571 -12.66 -6.36 -15.46
C LEU A 571 -14.09 -5.81 -15.39
N GLU A 572 -14.58 -5.28 -16.48
CA GLU A 572 -15.93 -4.74 -16.59
C GLU A 572 -16.52 -5.13 -17.94
N GLU A 573 -17.76 -5.57 -17.93
CA GLU A 573 -18.53 -5.77 -19.14
C GLU A 573 -19.86 -5.05 -19.06
N SER A 574 -20.42 -4.70 -20.19
CA SER A 574 -21.78 -4.18 -20.33
C SER A 574 -22.46 -4.81 -21.53
N GLY A 575 -23.67 -5.23 -21.30
CA GLY A 575 -24.54 -5.73 -22.35
C GLY A 575 -24.29 -7.17 -22.81
N LEU A 576 -23.33 -7.93 -22.28
CA LEU A 576 -23.15 -9.31 -22.67
C LEU A 576 -24.41 -10.17 -22.40
N ILE A 577 -25.03 -9.99 -21.24
CA ILE A 577 -26.27 -10.67 -20.86
C ILE A 577 -27.48 -9.87 -21.38
N PHE A 578 -27.57 -8.60 -21.03
CA PHE A 578 -28.76 -7.78 -21.35
C PHE A 578 -28.88 -7.41 -22.82
N GLY A 579 -27.79 -7.39 -23.59
CA GLY A 579 -27.82 -7.21 -25.04
C GLY A 579 -28.39 -8.43 -25.79
N THR A 580 -28.24 -9.65 -25.23
CA THR A 580 -28.94 -10.83 -25.77
C THR A 580 -30.45 -10.72 -25.54
N ILE A 581 -30.87 -10.24 -24.36
CA ILE A 581 -32.28 -9.98 -24.05
C ILE A 581 -32.85 -8.88 -24.99
N LYS A 582 -32.09 -7.78 -25.20
CA LYS A 582 -32.44 -6.73 -26.16
C LYS A 582 -32.71 -7.29 -27.56
N LYS A 583 -31.86 -8.21 -28.03
CA LYS A 583 -32.09 -8.87 -29.34
C LYS A 583 -33.29 -9.81 -29.35
N ALA A 584 -33.55 -10.52 -28.25
CA ALA A 584 -34.67 -11.46 -28.14
C ALA A 584 -36.01 -10.75 -27.97
N VAL A 585 -36.03 -9.57 -27.33
CA VAL A 585 -37.25 -8.79 -27.01
C VAL A 585 -37.17 -7.44 -27.74
N ASN A 586 -37.52 -7.41 -29.03
CA ASN A 586 -37.41 -6.24 -29.93
C ASN A 586 -38.19 -4.98 -29.51
N LYS A 587 -38.85 -4.95 -28.34
CA LYS A 587 -39.75 -3.85 -27.91
C LYS A 587 -39.40 -3.19 -26.58
N VAL A 588 -38.25 -3.48 -25.96
CA VAL A 588 -37.93 -2.84 -24.65
C VAL A 588 -37.29 -1.48 -24.89
N GLY A 589 -38.09 -0.43 -24.94
CA GLY A 589 -37.70 0.93 -25.31
C GLY A 589 -36.56 1.52 -24.45
N PHE A 590 -36.47 1.17 -23.14
CA PHE A 590 -35.41 1.66 -22.27
C PHE A 590 -34.01 1.08 -22.63
N LEU A 591 -33.91 -0.11 -23.26
CA LEU A 591 -32.67 -0.72 -23.71
C LEU A 591 -32.12 -0.10 -25.01
N LYS A 592 -32.83 0.82 -25.65
CA LYS A 592 -32.37 1.48 -26.89
C LYS A 592 -30.98 2.12 -26.73
N ASN A 593 -30.70 2.70 -25.59
CA ASN A 593 -29.47 3.40 -25.27
C ASN A 593 -28.42 2.51 -24.58
N LEU A 594 -28.66 1.17 -24.54
CA LEU A 594 -27.70 0.22 -23.94
C LEU A 594 -26.41 0.20 -24.75
N ARG A 595 -25.29 0.45 -24.05
CA ARG A 595 -23.93 0.36 -24.59
C ARG A 595 -23.34 -1.00 -24.29
N GLU A 596 -22.77 -1.60 -25.32
CA GLU A 596 -22.26 -2.96 -25.24
C GLU A 596 -20.71 -2.94 -25.40
N PHE A 597 -20.01 -3.25 -24.33
CA PHE A 597 -18.53 -3.24 -24.31
C PHE A 597 -17.95 -4.23 -23.30
N VAL A 598 -16.67 -4.55 -23.50
CA VAL A 598 -15.83 -5.25 -22.52
C VAL A 598 -14.60 -4.40 -22.26
N LYS A 599 -14.20 -4.28 -21.00
CA LYS A 599 -13.07 -3.49 -20.56
C LYS A 599 -12.28 -4.20 -19.47
N GLY A 600 -10.95 -4.12 -19.53
CA GLY A 600 -10.08 -4.66 -18.49
C GLY A 600 -8.84 -3.81 -18.32
N ASP A 601 -8.34 -3.73 -17.08
CA ASP A 601 -7.09 -3.05 -16.76
C ASP A 601 -6.28 -3.81 -15.71
N VAL A 602 -4.97 -3.61 -15.78
CA VAL A 602 -3.98 -4.15 -14.86
C VAL A 602 -3.06 -3.02 -14.41
N GLU A 603 -2.88 -2.88 -13.12
CA GLU A 603 -1.92 -1.96 -12.51
C GLU A 603 -0.95 -2.73 -11.63
N VAL A 604 0.34 -2.51 -11.84
CA VAL A 604 1.42 -3.04 -11.01
C VAL A 604 2.21 -1.87 -10.45
N LYS A 605 2.38 -1.83 -9.13
CA LYS A 605 3.26 -0.87 -8.45
C LYS A 605 4.31 -1.65 -7.67
N HIS A 606 5.55 -1.19 -7.78
CA HIS A 606 6.67 -1.77 -7.04
C HIS A 606 7.40 -0.67 -6.27
N PHE A 607 7.46 -0.82 -4.96
CA PHE A 607 8.11 0.10 -4.05
C PHE A 607 9.41 -0.50 -3.55
N ILE A 608 10.48 0.27 -3.58
CA ILE A 608 11.77 -0.04 -2.95
C ILE A 608 12.02 1.06 -1.93
N ASN A 609 11.86 0.73 -0.65
CA ASN A 609 12.01 1.69 0.44
C ASN A 609 13.45 1.66 0.96
N PHE A 610 14.10 2.82 0.94
CA PHE A 610 15.39 3.06 1.57
C PHE A 610 15.19 3.85 2.86
N LYS A 611 16.22 4.03 3.68
CA LYS A 611 16.09 4.76 4.96
C LYS A 611 15.53 6.19 4.84
N LYS A 612 15.88 6.93 3.78
CA LYS A 612 15.49 8.34 3.56
C LYS A 612 14.90 8.60 2.17
N SER A 613 14.63 7.56 1.44
CA SER A 613 14.07 7.70 0.08
C SER A 613 13.29 6.46 -0.30
N THR A 614 12.44 6.60 -1.30
CA THR A 614 11.67 5.50 -1.88
C THR A 614 11.71 5.61 -3.40
N LEU A 615 12.03 4.52 -4.07
CA LEU A 615 11.91 4.41 -5.52
C LEU A 615 10.64 3.65 -5.85
N VAL A 616 9.79 4.23 -6.68
CA VAL A 616 8.48 3.67 -7.05
C VAL A 616 8.42 3.49 -8.55
N PHE A 617 8.02 2.30 -8.97
CA PHE A 617 7.68 1.96 -10.34
C PHE A 617 6.19 1.69 -10.43
N ARG A 618 5.54 2.20 -11.46
CA ARG A 618 4.15 1.89 -11.78
C ARG A 618 4.03 1.56 -13.26
N VAL A 619 3.33 0.49 -13.56
CA VAL A 619 2.89 0.14 -14.92
C VAL A 619 1.39 -0.01 -14.89
N PHE A 620 0.72 0.66 -15.80
CA PHE A 620 -0.72 0.55 -16.01
C PHE A 620 -1.00 0.21 -17.46
N THR A 621 -1.84 -0.77 -17.67
CA THR A 621 -2.33 -1.13 -18.99
C THR A 621 -3.83 -1.38 -18.91
N GLY A 622 -4.56 -0.76 -19.82
CA GLY A 622 -6.01 -0.92 -19.93
C GLY A 622 -6.44 -1.04 -21.38
N ILE A 623 -7.41 -1.89 -21.63
CA ILE A 623 -8.04 -2.08 -22.93
C ILE A 623 -9.56 -2.21 -22.75
N GLY A 624 -10.31 -1.53 -23.61
CA GLY A 624 -11.74 -1.65 -23.69
C GLY A 624 -12.19 -1.66 -25.15
N THR A 625 -13.15 -2.51 -25.49
CA THR A 625 -13.63 -2.63 -26.86
C THR A 625 -15.16 -2.68 -26.88
N PRO A 626 -15.80 -1.92 -27.78
CA PRO A 626 -17.22 -2.09 -28.03
C PRO A 626 -17.46 -3.44 -28.72
N VAL A 627 -18.53 -4.12 -28.30
CA VAL A 627 -18.91 -5.43 -28.83
C VAL A 627 -20.25 -5.35 -29.58
N ARG A 628 -20.57 -6.38 -30.36
CA ARG A 628 -21.83 -6.56 -31.11
C ARG A 628 -22.24 -5.37 -31.99
N GLY A 629 -21.23 -4.63 -32.52
CA GLY A 629 -21.50 -3.53 -33.47
C GLY A 629 -21.80 -2.19 -32.82
N ASP A 630 -21.66 -2.04 -31.50
CA ASP A 630 -21.80 -0.73 -30.87
C ASP A 630 -20.76 0.27 -31.40
N SER A 631 -21.15 1.54 -31.41
CA SER A 631 -20.35 2.62 -31.98
C SER A 631 -19.10 2.97 -31.15
N GLY A 632 -19.13 2.72 -29.85
CA GLY A 632 -18.01 3.05 -28.94
C GLY A 632 -18.34 2.84 -27.48
N ILE A 633 -17.32 2.90 -26.66
CA ILE A 633 -17.47 2.88 -25.20
C ILE A 633 -17.93 4.27 -24.74
N PRO A 634 -18.84 4.38 -23.76
CA PRO A 634 -19.24 5.66 -23.20
C PRO A 634 -18.03 6.46 -22.68
N PHE A 635 -18.05 7.77 -22.86
CA PHE A 635 -16.94 8.66 -22.47
C PHE A 635 -16.46 8.46 -21.01
N PHE A 636 -17.38 8.34 -20.07
CA PHE A 636 -17.06 8.15 -18.66
C PHE A 636 -16.49 6.76 -18.33
N LYS A 637 -16.49 5.84 -19.29
CA LYS A 637 -15.87 4.51 -19.20
C LYS A 637 -14.56 4.38 -19.99
N GLN A 638 -14.27 5.33 -20.91
CA GLN A 638 -13.04 5.33 -21.69
C GLN A 638 -11.82 5.67 -20.84
N TYR A 639 -10.65 5.24 -21.31
CA TYR A 639 -9.38 5.60 -20.70
C TYR A 639 -8.93 7.00 -21.12
N PHE A 640 -8.13 7.64 -20.27
CA PHE A 640 -7.50 8.91 -20.57
C PHE A 640 -6.13 9.03 -19.92
N ALA A 641 -5.25 9.86 -20.49
CA ALA A 641 -3.94 10.17 -19.95
C ALA A 641 -3.79 11.65 -19.62
N GLY A 642 -2.85 11.96 -18.74
CA GLY A 642 -2.61 13.31 -18.22
C GLY A 642 -3.19 13.50 -16.81
N GLY A 643 -2.74 14.59 -16.19
CA GLY A 643 -3.15 14.93 -14.82
C GLY A 643 -2.22 14.39 -13.73
N PRO A 644 -2.53 14.73 -12.47
CA PRO A 644 -1.60 14.52 -11.35
C PRO A 644 -1.29 13.06 -11.00
N ASN A 645 -2.11 12.10 -11.43
CA ASN A 645 -1.96 10.68 -11.10
C ASN A 645 -1.64 9.80 -12.33
N SER A 646 -1.25 10.40 -13.44
CA SER A 646 -0.97 9.78 -14.72
C SER A 646 0.26 10.41 -15.35
N MET A 647 0.14 11.01 -16.51
CA MET A 647 1.19 11.73 -17.25
C MET A 647 1.27 13.20 -16.79
N ARG A 648 2.05 13.50 -15.76
CA ARG A 648 2.04 14.79 -15.04
C ARG A 648 2.46 16.01 -15.88
N ALA A 649 3.20 15.78 -16.96
CA ALA A 649 3.59 16.86 -17.89
C ALA A 649 2.43 17.33 -18.79
N TRP A 650 1.28 16.69 -18.76
CA TRP A 650 0.07 17.04 -19.49
C TRP A 650 -1.10 17.28 -18.54
N PRO A 651 -1.94 18.29 -18.79
CA PRO A 651 -3.23 18.41 -18.12
C PRO A 651 -4.08 17.15 -18.33
N ILE A 652 -5.06 16.96 -17.45
CA ILE A 652 -5.97 15.80 -17.52
C ILE A 652 -6.67 15.76 -18.88
N ARG A 653 -6.71 14.59 -19.53
CA ARG A 653 -7.36 14.33 -20.80
C ARG A 653 -6.83 15.15 -21.99
N THR A 654 -5.62 15.67 -21.94
CA THR A 654 -5.04 16.45 -23.06
C THR A 654 -4.03 15.66 -23.88
N LEU A 655 -3.61 14.47 -23.43
CA LEU A 655 -2.70 13.58 -24.13
C LEU A 655 -3.48 12.48 -24.87
N GLY A 656 -3.10 12.17 -26.11
CA GLY A 656 -3.71 11.15 -26.97
C GLY A 656 -4.43 11.79 -28.17
N GLN A 657 -5.10 11.07 -29.00
CA GLN A 657 -5.03 9.62 -29.25
C GLN A 657 -3.83 9.30 -30.14
N GLY A 658 -2.97 8.37 -29.71
CA GLY A 658 -1.81 7.99 -30.50
C GLY A 658 -0.92 9.16 -30.91
N GLY A 659 -0.60 9.27 -32.22
CA GLY A 659 0.16 10.37 -32.85
C GLY A 659 -0.71 11.49 -33.44
N ALA A 660 -1.97 11.61 -33.03
CA ALA A 660 -2.85 12.67 -33.53
C ALA A 660 -2.35 14.05 -33.13
N LYS A 661 -2.32 14.99 -34.09
CA LYS A 661 -1.78 16.31 -33.90
C LYS A 661 -2.45 17.06 -32.74
N PHE A 662 -1.65 17.67 -31.87
CA PHE A 662 -2.14 18.52 -30.80
C PHE A 662 -2.54 19.89 -31.38
N PRO A 663 -3.66 20.50 -30.93
CA PRO A 663 -4.06 21.82 -31.43
C PRO A 663 -3.04 22.89 -31.08
N ASP A 664 -2.77 23.79 -32.05
CA ASP A 664 -1.90 24.91 -31.83
C ASP A 664 -2.46 25.86 -30.76
N TYR A 665 -1.57 26.56 -30.05
CA TYR A 665 -1.97 27.56 -29.10
C TYR A 665 -2.64 28.74 -29.85
N LYS A 666 -3.89 29.05 -29.46
CA LYS A 666 -4.60 30.24 -29.92
C LYS A 666 -5.10 31.04 -28.71
N PRO A 667 -4.63 32.29 -28.49
CA PRO A 667 -5.13 33.13 -27.43
C PRO A 667 -6.67 33.30 -27.52
N GLY A 668 -7.38 33.14 -26.42
CA GLY A 668 -8.83 33.38 -26.37
C GLY A 668 -9.73 32.29 -27.01
N ALA A 669 -9.14 31.27 -27.65
CA ALA A 669 -9.96 30.18 -28.20
C ALA A 669 -10.44 29.22 -27.11
N SER A 670 -11.74 29.11 -26.93
CA SER A 670 -12.39 28.00 -26.20
C SER A 670 -12.25 26.73 -27.03
N ARG A 671 -11.56 25.75 -26.54
CA ARG A 671 -11.42 24.46 -27.25
C ARG A 671 -11.74 23.31 -26.33
N PHE A 672 -12.63 22.46 -26.81
CA PHE A 672 -12.88 21.15 -26.22
C PHE A 672 -11.77 20.21 -26.67
N ASN A 673 -10.80 19.95 -25.80
CA ASN A 673 -9.64 19.09 -26.09
C ASN A 673 -9.60 17.83 -25.25
N ASP A 674 -10.74 17.40 -24.68
CA ASP A 674 -10.81 16.16 -23.93
C ASP A 674 -10.52 14.98 -24.84
N ARG A 675 -9.38 14.31 -24.59
CA ARG A 675 -8.93 13.15 -25.33
C ARG A 675 -9.03 11.93 -24.44
N VAL A 676 -9.68 10.94 -24.97
CA VAL A 676 -9.83 9.62 -24.33
C VAL A 676 -9.55 8.54 -25.37
N GLY A 677 -9.35 7.30 -24.92
CA GLY A 677 -9.06 6.19 -25.83
C GLY A 677 -9.62 4.88 -25.30
N ASP A 678 -9.52 3.89 -26.16
CA ASP A 678 -9.91 2.52 -25.87
C ASP A 678 -8.78 1.73 -25.23
N ILE A 679 -7.52 2.13 -25.49
CA ILE A 679 -6.31 1.54 -24.92
C ILE A 679 -5.54 2.63 -24.17
N GLN A 680 -5.02 2.30 -23.01
CA GLN A 680 -4.07 3.12 -22.25
C GLN A 680 -2.88 2.28 -21.84
N ILE A 681 -1.67 2.79 -22.06
CA ILE A 681 -0.44 2.19 -21.58
C ILE A 681 0.38 3.30 -20.92
N GLU A 682 0.74 3.09 -19.66
CA GLU A 682 1.56 4.03 -18.89
C GLU A 682 2.64 3.29 -18.09
N ALA A 683 3.81 3.91 -18.01
CA ALA A 683 4.89 3.54 -17.11
C ALA A 683 5.39 4.79 -16.38
N ASN A 684 5.47 4.74 -15.07
CA ASN A 684 5.90 5.84 -14.24
C ASN A 684 7.03 5.38 -13.32
N VAL A 685 8.04 6.22 -13.17
CA VAL A 685 9.13 6.04 -12.21
C VAL A 685 9.21 7.29 -11.36
N GLU A 686 9.24 7.13 -10.04
CA GLU A 686 9.35 8.26 -9.11
C GLU A 686 10.36 7.95 -8.01
N TYR A 687 11.37 8.79 -7.88
CA TYR A 687 12.32 8.79 -6.78
C TYR A 687 11.93 9.87 -5.78
N ARG A 688 11.50 9.46 -4.60
CA ARG A 688 11.07 10.30 -3.47
C ARG A 688 12.19 10.36 -2.45
N TYR A 689 12.52 11.54 -1.95
CA TYR A 689 13.58 11.72 -0.96
C TYR A 689 13.24 12.80 0.06
N ASP A 690 13.74 12.60 1.28
CA ASP A 690 13.55 13.57 2.35
C ASP A 690 14.52 14.75 2.15
N ILE A 691 14.00 15.99 2.27
CA ILE A 691 14.80 17.21 2.21
C ILE A 691 15.09 17.71 3.61
N THR A 692 14.05 18.01 4.38
CA THR A 692 14.19 18.56 5.73
C THR A 692 12.88 18.48 6.51
N GLN A 693 12.98 18.70 7.83
CA GLN A 693 11.81 18.92 8.68
C GLN A 693 11.61 20.42 8.92
N LEU A 694 10.38 20.89 8.76
CA LEU A 694 9.97 22.27 8.98
C LEU A 694 9.15 22.37 10.28
N PHE A 695 9.11 23.56 10.88
CA PHE A 695 8.29 23.89 12.05
C PHE A 695 8.42 22.86 13.20
N ASN A 696 9.65 22.64 13.68
CA ASN A 696 9.94 21.71 14.80
C ASN A 696 9.41 20.28 14.55
N ASN A 697 9.59 19.75 13.34
CA ASN A 697 9.18 18.41 12.92
C ASN A 697 7.65 18.21 12.70
N VAL A 698 6.89 19.29 12.58
CA VAL A 698 5.45 19.21 12.27
C VAL A 698 5.23 18.87 10.78
N ILE A 699 6.08 19.40 9.90
CA ILE A 699 5.94 19.21 8.45
C ILE A 699 7.24 18.62 7.89
N ALA A 700 7.17 17.44 7.26
CA ALA A 700 8.29 16.89 6.52
C ALA A 700 8.28 17.42 5.08
N LEU A 701 9.31 18.17 4.70
CA LEU A 701 9.53 18.57 3.32
C LEU A 701 10.28 17.47 2.58
N LYS A 702 9.67 16.94 1.52
CA LYS A 702 10.23 15.90 0.67
C LYS A 702 10.33 16.38 -0.77
N GLY A 703 11.30 15.86 -1.49
CA GLY A 703 11.44 16.07 -2.93
C GLY A 703 11.00 14.85 -3.72
N ALA A 704 10.70 15.04 -5.00
CA ALA A 704 10.53 13.96 -5.94
C ALA A 704 11.13 14.30 -7.29
N LEU A 705 11.73 13.31 -7.94
CA LEU A 705 12.08 13.31 -9.35
C LEU A 705 11.24 12.24 -10.03
N PHE A 706 10.68 12.55 -11.18
CA PHE A 706 9.82 11.60 -11.85
C PHE A 706 9.97 11.59 -13.36
N MET A 707 9.67 10.43 -13.93
CA MET A 707 9.55 10.17 -15.34
C MET A 707 8.22 9.46 -15.59
N ASP A 708 7.41 10.03 -16.47
CA ASP A 708 6.14 9.45 -16.89
C ASP A 708 6.21 9.19 -18.41
N ALA A 709 5.88 7.96 -18.82
CA ALA A 709 5.85 7.55 -20.21
C ALA A 709 4.52 6.86 -20.51
N GLY A 710 3.83 7.24 -21.60
CA GLY A 710 2.55 6.62 -21.92
C GLY A 710 1.74 7.37 -22.94
N ASN A 711 0.58 6.84 -23.26
CA ASN A 711 -0.41 7.48 -24.14
C ASN A 711 -1.75 6.71 -24.06
N VAL A 712 -2.76 7.21 -24.79
CA VAL A 712 -4.01 6.50 -25.08
C VAL A 712 -4.22 6.40 -26.59
N TRP A 713 -4.90 5.34 -27.02
CA TRP A 713 -5.15 5.04 -28.43
C TRP A 713 -6.59 4.57 -28.65
N ALA A 714 -7.08 4.74 -29.87
CA ALA A 714 -8.28 4.08 -30.35
C ALA A 714 -7.97 2.65 -30.83
N ILE A 715 -8.96 1.75 -30.76
CA ILE A 715 -8.89 0.44 -31.38
C ILE A 715 -9.36 0.46 -32.83
N LYS A 716 -10.43 1.20 -33.12
CA LYS A 716 -11.06 1.26 -34.43
C LYS A 716 -10.55 2.46 -35.23
N LYS A 717 -10.28 2.23 -36.54
CA LYS A 717 -9.97 3.28 -37.51
C LYS A 717 -11.18 4.18 -37.73
N ASP A 718 -10.92 5.48 -37.87
CA ASP A 718 -11.95 6.42 -38.27
C ASP A 718 -12.43 6.12 -39.70
N LYS A 719 -13.73 5.96 -39.88
CA LYS A 719 -14.35 5.64 -41.17
C LYS A 719 -14.13 6.73 -42.24
N THR A 720 -13.80 7.97 -41.81
CA THR A 720 -13.51 9.07 -42.72
C THR A 720 -12.14 8.98 -43.36
N ILE A 721 -11.21 8.17 -42.80
CA ILE A 721 -9.87 7.95 -43.35
C ILE A 721 -9.93 6.77 -44.31
N LEU A 722 -10.14 7.08 -45.59
CA LEU A 722 -10.29 6.08 -46.64
C LEU A 722 -8.97 5.38 -46.99
N THR A 723 -7.84 6.11 -46.99
CA THR A 723 -6.52 5.60 -47.36
C THR A 723 -5.49 5.93 -46.26
N GLY A 724 -4.48 5.05 -46.13
CA GLY A 724 -3.40 5.21 -45.18
C GLY A 724 -3.70 4.73 -43.73
N GLU A 725 -2.74 4.94 -42.86
CA GLU A 725 -2.80 4.60 -41.43
C GLU A 725 -3.46 5.72 -40.65
N ASP A 726 -4.37 5.36 -39.74
CA ASP A 726 -4.93 6.33 -38.79
C ASP A 726 -3.96 6.50 -37.61
N PRO A 727 -3.39 7.70 -37.42
CA PRO A 727 -2.43 7.93 -36.33
C PRO A 727 -3.03 7.77 -34.94
N LYS A 728 -4.35 7.71 -34.80
CA LYS A 728 -5.06 7.51 -33.52
C LYS A 728 -5.10 6.06 -33.08
N VAL A 729 -4.99 5.12 -34.04
CA VAL A 729 -5.16 3.69 -33.79
C VAL A 729 -3.89 3.07 -33.27
N PHE A 730 -4.04 2.21 -32.25
CA PHE A 730 -2.92 1.46 -31.69
C PHE A 730 -2.32 0.50 -32.72
N GLN A 731 -1.02 0.64 -32.89
CA GLN A 731 -0.20 -0.31 -33.68
C GLN A 731 1.12 -0.51 -32.94
N PHE A 732 1.47 -1.77 -32.69
CA PHE A 732 2.67 -2.09 -31.92
C PHE A 732 3.96 -1.53 -32.57
N LYS A 733 4.04 -1.54 -33.91
CA LYS A 733 5.17 -0.96 -34.67
C LYS A 733 5.36 0.55 -34.45
N ASN A 734 4.27 1.27 -34.14
CA ASN A 734 4.27 2.72 -33.94
C ASN A 734 4.37 3.11 -32.45
N LEU A 735 4.38 2.13 -31.53
CA LEU A 735 4.38 2.38 -30.09
C LEU A 735 5.50 3.35 -29.67
N TYR A 736 6.74 3.07 -30.11
CA TYR A 736 7.88 3.93 -29.77
C TYR A 736 7.69 5.37 -30.26
N LYS A 737 7.14 5.59 -31.45
CA LYS A 737 6.89 6.93 -32.00
C LYS A 737 5.78 7.64 -31.24
N GLN A 738 4.74 6.92 -30.82
CA GLN A 738 3.52 7.47 -30.27
C GLN A 738 3.51 7.56 -28.72
N VAL A 739 4.48 6.96 -28.02
CA VAL A 739 4.61 7.14 -26.56
C VAL A 739 5.11 8.55 -26.26
N ALA A 740 4.37 9.27 -25.43
CA ALA A 740 4.80 10.54 -24.84
C ALA A 740 5.73 10.30 -23.65
N VAL A 741 6.70 11.19 -23.43
CA VAL A 741 7.59 11.14 -22.25
C VAL A 741 7.65 12.51 -21.58
N GLY A 742 7.32 12.53 -20.30
CA GLY A 742 7.45 13.69 -19.42
C GLY A 742 8.48 13.43 -18.32
N LEU A 743 9.32 14.42 -18.05
CA LEU A 743 10.22 14.43 -16.91
C LEU A 743 9.81 15.57 -15.98
N GLY A 744 10.06 15.43 -14.69
CA GLY A 744 9.71 16.49 -13.77
C GLY A 744 10.30 16.33 -12.39
N THR A 745 10.08 17.37 -11.62
CA THR A 745 10.42 17.44 -10.21
C THR A 745 9.23 17.92 -9.41
N GLY A 746 9.24 17.69 -8.11
CA GLY A 746 8.17 18.20 -7.28
C GLY A 746 8.55 18.28 -5.80
N LEU A 747 7.78 19.09 -5.10
CA LEU A 747 7.86 19.28 -3.67
C LEU A 747 6.67 18.63 -2.98
N ARG A 748 6.92 18.06 -1.83
CA ARG A 748 5.94 17.37 -0.99
C ARG A 748 6.00 17.93 0.43
N PHE A 749 4.88 18.41 0.93
CA PHE A 749 4.71 18.84 2.31
C PHE A 749 3.87 17.78 3.02
N ASP A 750 4.52 16.98 3.85
CA ASP A 750 3.90 15.87 4.58
C ASP A 750 3.57 16.32 6.01
N PHE A 751 2.28 16.39 6.31
CA PHE A 751 1.71 16.84 7.58
C PHE A 751 1.36 15.66 8.50
N ASN A 752 1.84 14.46 8.26
CA ASN A 752 1.50 13.18 8.90
C ASN A 752 0.08 12.68 8.63
N TYR A 753 -0.92 13.55 8.54
CA TYR A 753 -2.33 13.19 8.26
C TYR A 753 -2.69 13.32 6.78
N PHE A 754 -2.05 14.25 6.08
CA PHE A 754 -2.20 14.47 4.64
C PHE A 754 -0.90 14.98 4.06
N LEU A 755 -0.76 14.82 2.77
CA LEU A 755 0.41 15.24 2.00
C LEU A 755 -0.05 16.17 0.88
N VAL A 756 0.56 17.34 0.81
CA VAL A 756 0.38 18.30 -0.28
C VAL A 756 1.57 18.21 -1.22
N ARG A 757 1.31 18.12 -2.51
CA ARG A 757 2.37 18.05 -3.51
C ARG A 757 2.19 19.11 -4.61
N PHE A 758 3.33 19.55 -5.09
CA PHE A 758 3.47 20.48 -6.22
C PHE A 758 4.40 19.82 -7.24
N ASP A 759 3.88 19.47 -8.40
CA ASP A 759 4.64 18.82 -9.46
C ASP A 759 4.85 19.76 -10.64
N PHE A 760 6.08 19.82 -11.14
CA PHE A 760 6.53 20.60 -12.28
C PHE A 760 6.95 19.63 -13.38
N GLY A 761 6.05 19.39 -14.34
CA GLY A 761 6.24 18.42 -15.43
C GLY A 761 6.61 19.09 -16.73
N PHE A 762 7.64 18.59 -17.41
CA PHE A 762 8.12 19.08 -18.71
C PHE A 762 7.98 17.98 -19.76
N ARG A 763 7.56 18.35 -20.98
CA ARG A 763 7.35 17.42 -22.10
C ARG A 763 8.66 17.27 -22.88
N PHE A 764 9.26 16.08 -22.80
CA PHE A 764 10.50 15.74 -23.49
C PHE A 764 10.26 14.98 -24.79
N LYS A 765 9.15 14.27 -24.88
CA LYS A 765 8.77 13.58 -26.11
C LYS A 765 7.27 13.77 -26.35
N LYS A 766 6.93 14.28 -27.53
CA LYS A 766 5.55 14.55 -27.94
C LYS A 766 5.17 13.61 -29.09
N PRO A 767 4.08 12.87 -28.98
CA PRO A 767 3.70 11.86 -29.97
C PRO A 767 3.18 12.46 -31.30
N ASP A 768 2.79 13.70 -31.30
CA ASP A 768 2.25 14.45 -32.45
C ASP A 768 3.32 15.16 -33.29
N VAL A 769 4.58 15.12 -32.86
CA VAL A 769 5.73 15.68 -33.55
C VAL A 769 6.50 14.60 -34.29
N THR A 770 6.67 14.74 -35.59
CA THR A 770 7.37 13.77 -36.43
C THR A 770 8.89 13.96 -36.44
N GLU A 771 9.37 15.15 -36.27
CA GLU A 771 10.80 15.48 -36.19
C GLU A 771 11.45 14.79 -34.99
N ASN A 772 12.63 14.21 -35.20
CA ASN A 772 13.39 13.47 -34.17
C ASN A 772 12.53 12.45 -33.38
N ASN A 773 11.56 11.81 -34.06
CA ASN A 773 10.58 10.91 -33.40
C ASN A 773 9.86 11.54 -32.20
N GLY A 774 9.65 12.84 -32.24
CA GLY A 774 8.96 13.59 -31.18
C GLY A 774 9.82 14.03 -30.00
N TRP A 775 11.11 13.67 -29.98
CA TRP A 775 12.00 14.07 -28.90
C TRP A 775 12.37 15.54 -29.03
N GLN A 776 12.11 16.28 -27.96
CA GLN A 776 12.41 17.73 -27.86
C GLN A 776 12.96 18.00 -26.47
N ILE A 777 14.02 18.84 -26.41
CA ILE A 777 14.48 19.37 -25.12
C ILE A 777 13.78 20.71 -24.94
N PRO A 778 12.83 20.84 -23.98
CA PRO A 778 12.19 22.13 -23.73
C PRO A 778 13.26 23.13 -23.28
N GLY A 779 13.35 24.26 -23.97
CA GLY A 779 14.23 25.36 -23.56
C GLY A 779 13.72 25.95 -22.24
N ILE A 780 14.19 25.40 -21.11
CA ILE A 780 13.75 25.82 -19.77
C ILE A 780 14.40 27.15 -19.44
N ASN A 781 13.60 28.24 -19.48
CA ASN A 781 14.02 29.57 -19.07
C ASN A 781 13.06 30.06 -17.98
N PHE A 782 13.59 30.67 -16.93
CA PHE A 782 12.81 31.21 -15.82
C PHE A 782 11.75 32.23 -16.27
N ARG A 783 12.05 33.04 -17.26
CA ARG A 783 11.11 34.01 -17.88
C ARG A 783 9.90 33.29 -18.52
N ASN A 784 10.13 32.12 -19.13
CA ASN A 784 9.06 31.32 -19.74
C ASN A 784 8.19 30.65 -18.71
N LEU A 785 8.74 30.27 -17.54
CA LEU A 785 8.00 29.61 -16.47
C LEU A 785 7.00 30.55 -15.78
N ILE A 786 7.35 31.82 -15.54
CA ILE A 786 6.57 32.72 -14.68
C ILE A 786 6.03 33.92 -15.47
N GLY A 787 6.74 34.41 -16.49
CA GLY A 787 6.41 35.63 -17.20
C GLY A 787 5.17 35.56 -18.11
N PRO A 788 4.49 36.70 -18.39
CA PRO A 788 3.33 36.73 -19.27
C PRO A 788 3.65 36.34 -20.72
N LYS A 789 4.85 36.61 -21.21
CA LYS A 789 5.32 36.23 -22.55
C LYS A 789 5.57 34.73 -22.72
N GLY A 790 5.65 33.95 -21.61
CA GLY A 790 5.87 32.51 -21.65
C GLY A 790 4.59 31.67 -21.79
N LYS A 791 3.40 32.24 -22.01
CA LYS A 791 2.12 31.51 -22.05
C LYS A 791 2.10 30.38 -23.09
N GLU A 792 2.52 30.68 -24.33
CA GLU A 792 2.59 29.70 -25.41
C GLU A 792 3.62 28.58 -25.11
N TRP A 793 4.79 28.96 -24.62
CA TRP A 793 5.83 28.01 -24.26
C TRP A 793 5.33 27.06 -23.17
N ARG A 794 4.64 27.58 -22.10
CA ARG A 794 4.05 26.75 -21.05
C ARG A 794 2.97 25.81 -21.59
N TYR A 795 2.10 26.32 -22.46
CA TYR A 795 1.09 25.50 -23.11
C TYR A 795 1.68 24.29 -23.84
N ASN A 796 2.79 24.51 -24.52
CA ASN A 796 3.43 23.49 -25.34
C ASN A 796 4.41 22.58 -24.59
N ASN A 797 5.00 23.01 -23.47
CA ASN A 797 6.16 22.33 -22.91
C ASN A 797 6.05 22.00 -21.41
N PHE A 798 5.11 22.61 -20.70
CA PHE A 798 5.10 22.57 -19.24
C PHE A 798 3.69 22.35 -18.68
N ASN A 799 3.62 21.65 -17.57
CA ASN A 799 2.39 21.54 -16.78
C ASN A 799 2.73 21.59 -15.30
N PHE A 800 2.01 22.42 -14.58
CA PHE A 800 2.06 22.50 -13.13
C PHE A 800 0.84 21.77 -12.56
N THR A 801 1.06 20.84 -11.63
CA THR A 801 -0.01 20.13 -10.96
C THR A 801 0.09 20.27 -9.45
N PHE A 802 -1.04 20.55 -8.85
CA PHE A 802 -1.25 20.50 -7.42
C PHE A 802 -2.01 19.20 -7.09
N GLY A 803 -1.65 18.56 -5.99
CA GLY A 803 -2.34 17.34 -5.55
C GLY A 803 -2.26 17.15 -4.05
N ILE A 804 -3.27 16.46 -3.52
CA ILE A 804 -3.30 15.96 -2.15
C ILE A 804 -3.08 14.46 -2.23
N SER A 805 -2.20 13.89 -1.41
CA SER A 805 -1.68 12.52 -1.48
C SER A 805 -0.55 12.29 -2.50
N TYR A 806 0.03 11.09 -2.50
CA TYR A 806 1.00 10.67 -3.54
C TYR A 806 0.30 10.43 -4.89
N ALA A 807 1.05 10.51 -5.99
CA ALA A 807 0.52 10.29 -7.34
C ALA A 807 -0.01 8.86 -7.53
N PHE A 808 0.65 7.92 -6.90
CA PHE A 808 0.32 6.48 -6.96
C PHE A 808 0.94 5.71 -5.81
#